data_ac49029ba28cec7de1a72c08ad52b2ef
#
_entry.id   ac49029ba28cec7de1a72c08ad52b2ef
#
_cell.length_a   1.000
_cell.length_b   1.000
_cell.length_c   1.000
_cell.angle_alpha   90.00
_cell.angle_beta   90.00
_cell.angle_gamma   90.00
#
_symmetry.space_group_name_H-M   'P 1'
#
loop_
_entity.id
_entity.type
_entity.pdbx_description
1 polymer ?
#
loop_
_entity_poly.entity_id
_entity_poly.type
_entity_poly.pdbx_seq_one_letter_code
_entity_poly.pdbx_strand_id
1 'polypeptide(L)'
;MSDYRLDPNDNINVSEILDDLEHYHPRRHGWAWRTPAPGLKMGQFTYEDCSEPLKSSVPLPPAHYFGDIDPQPLPTITTEIASGRFEDDIRRMRLAAHHGADHIMVIRTAGQSHFDGLIEGSPQGMGGIPVTRKQVRAQRKALDMIEDEVGRPINYHSYVSGVAGPDIAVMFAEEGVNGVHQDPQYNVIYRNINMIRSFVDACESKKLIAWAGQAQIDGAHNANATARDAWKVMPELMVQHGINAIFSAKVGVDKKNICLSTVPPTATPAPCIHIDLPYAVALRDLFHEYRMRAQMNTKYIESSTREATVTHVLNMMISKLTSADIQSTITPDEGRNVPWHIYNIEACDTAKQALVGMDGLMEMVELKKDGYLREKARELKERAVLFLEEMVEMGGYFNAVEAGMFVDSGMFPERNNDGIARKIDGGIGLGTIVKREGDYMAPVTAHYGYNNIAQYGAANPSDLIGGCTLENPDKIVFIDELDDEDNCNVRMAEVKEFAQPGAKFIRPEMEWLADGTVMLTMFFPANKLIAEAAAIECCKRMNLTDIEVISKEIMHPAEGTRIEAKGKVPFSIEIDKLVLPKEPDVMSDDEIRADIERKPMKVVCGTVGEDEHSVGLREIIDIKHGGIEKYGIEVHYLGTSVPPEKLVNAAVELNADAMLASTIISHDDIHYKNISKINRIATEMGIRDKVIFVAGGTQVASAQARANGADEGFGRGSHGNHVATFLVKKRWELEKEGKM
;
A
#
# COMPACT_ATOMS: atom_id res chain seq x y z
N MET A 1 -29.39 -7.52 -13.10
CA MET A 1 -28.22 -7.19 -12.32
C MET A 1 -28.15 -5.68 -12.28
N SER A 2 -28.28 -5.08 -11.12
CA SER A 2 -28.03 -3.65 -10.96
C SER A 2 -26.59 -3.39 -11.32
N ASP A 3 -26.36 -2.44 -12.20
CA ASP A 3 -25.02 -2.05 -12.65
C ASP A 3 -24.44 -1.14 -11.53
N TYR A 4 -23.77 -1.73 -10.56
CA TYR A 4 -23.18 -1.04 -9.42
C TYR A 4 -21.83 -0.40 -9.78
N ARG A 5 -21.72 0.23 -10.91
CA ARG A 5 -20.49 0.90 -11.30
C ARG A 5 -20.31 2.17 -10.46
N LEU A 6 -19.19 2.20 -9.75
CA LEU A 6 -18.72 3.43 -9.12
C LEU A 6 -18.32 4.44 -10.20
N ASP A 7 -18.74 5.70 -10.04
CA ASP A 7 -18.15 6.76 -10.83
C ASP A 7 -16.72 7.01 -10.30
N PRO A 8 -15.68 6.91 -11.13
CA PRO A 8 -14.31 7.12 -10.69
C PRO A 8 -14.04 8.52 -10.15
N ASN A 9 -14.90 9.49 -10.46
CA ASN A 9 -14.78 10.88 -10.01
C ASN A 9 -15.55 11.17 -8.72
N ASP A 10 -16.41 10.26 -8.28
CA ASP A 10 -17.23 10.43 -7.08
C ASP A 10 -16.67 9.66 -5.89
N ASN A 11 -16.87 10.21 -4.71
CA ASN A 11 -16.59 9.49 -3.46
C ASN A 11 -17.53 8.29 -3.33
N ILE A 12 -17.03 7.23 -2.69
CA ILE A 12 -17.87 6.08 -2.39
C ILE A 12 -18.95 6.47 -1.37
N ASN A 13 -20.19 6.17 -1.68
CA ASN A 13 -21.31 6.48 -0.80
C ASN A 13 -21.63 5.27 0.09
N VAL A 14 -21.20 5.35 1.33
CA VAL A 14 -21.42 4.26 2.30
C VAL A 14 -22.89 4.02 2.58
N SER A 15 -23.72 5.07 2.58
CA SER A 15 -25.17 4.91 2.79
C SER A 15 -25.80 4.05 1.69
N GLU A 16 -25.40 4.23 0.45
CA GLU A 16 -25.87 3.37 -0.67
C GLU A 16 -25.38 1.93 -0.55
N ILE A 17 -24.19 1.71 0.02
CA ILE A 17 -23.69 0.36 0.30
C ILE A 17 -24.52 -0.30 1.39
N LEU A 18 -24.92 0.45 2.42
CA LEU A 18 -25.74 -0.06 3.51
C LEU A 18 -27.20 -0.32 3.10
N ASP A 19 -27.67 0.38 2.06
CA ASP A 19 -29.01 0.15 1.54
C ASP A 19 -29.12 -1.29 0.98
N ASP A 20 -30.21 -1.97 1.38
CA ASP A 20 -30.56 -3.30 0.87
C ASP A 20 -29.52 -4.41 1.13
N LEU A 21 -28.76 -4.32 2.24
CA LEU A 21 -27.80 -5.37 2.62
C LEU A 21 -28.44 -6.74 2.86
N GLU A 22 -29.70 -6.78 3.30
CA GLU A 22 -30.40 -8.04 3.56
C GLU A 22 -30.59 -8.89 2.31
N HIS A 23 -30.71 -8.25 1.15
CA HIS A 23 -30.90 -8.93 -0.14
C HIS A 23 -29.58 -9.06 -0.93
N TYR A 24 -28.51 -8.52 -0.42
CA TYR A 24 -27.21 -8.65 -1.06
C TYR A 24 -26.64 -10.06 -0.90
N HIS A 25 -26.11 -10.60 -1.99
CA HIS A 25 -25.37 -11.86 -2.03
C HIS A 25 -24.00 -11.64 -2.67
N PRO A 26 -22.93 -12.17 -2.09
CA PRO A 26 -21.59 -12.10 -2.67
C PRO A 26 -21.56 -12.69 -4.08
N ARG A 27 -20.84 -12.04 -5.00
CA ARG A 27 -20.73 -12.51 -6.39
C ARG A 27 -20.01 -13.83 -6.50
N ARG A 28 -19.09 -14.10 -5.61
CA ARG A 28 -18.27 -15.30 -5.61
C ARG A 28 -17.92 -15.77 -4.21
N HIS A 29 -17.68 -17.05 -4.11
CA HIS A 29 -17.12 -17.68 -2.93
C HIS A 29 -15.75 -18.24 -3.25
N GLY A 30 -14.96 -18.52 -2.21
CA GLY A 30 -13.61 -19.05 -2.35
C GLY A 30 -12.59 -18.02 -2.83
N TRP A 31 -11.38 -18.47 -2.97
CA TRP A 31 -10.25 -17.63 -3.36
C TRP A 31 -10.17 -17.46 -4.88
N ALA A 32 -9.91 -16.22 -5.31
CA ALA A 32 -9.62 -15.92 -6.70
C ALA A 32 -8.23 -15.33 -6.82
N TRP A 33 -7.36 -15.99 -7.56
CA TRP A 33 -6.04 -15.48 -7.91
C TRP A 33 -6.16 -14.50 -9.07
N ARG A 34 -5.29 -13.49 -9.05
CA ARG A 34 -5.16 -12.57 -10.17
C ARG A 34 -4.69 -13.36 -11.40
N THR A 35 -5.43 -13.25 -12.48
CA THR A 35 -5.05 -13.85 -13.76
C THR A 35 -4.48 -12.78 -14.68
N PRO A 36 -3.39 -13.07 -15.40
CA PRO A 36 -2.89 -12.18 -16.44
C PRO A 36 -3.97 -11.91 -17.48
N ALA A 37 -4.07 -10.67 -17.95
CA ALA A 37 -4.99 -10.35 -19.02
C ALA A 37 -4.63 -11.13 -20.30
N PRO A 38 -5.61 -11.78 -20.96
CA PRO A 38 -5.33 -12.55 -22.16
C PRO A 38 -4.69 -11.68 -23.26
N GLY A 39 -3.58 -12.13 -23.80
CA GLY A 39 -2.88 -11.46 -24.89
C GLY A 39 -1.93 -10.32 -24.47
N LEU A 40 -1.95 -9.90 -23.19
CA LEU A 40 -0.92 -9.02 -22.67
C LEU A 40 0.32 -9.86 -22.35
N LYS A 41 1.28 -9.81 -23.24
CA LYS A 41 2.64 -10.25 -22.97
C LYS A 41 3.50 -9.01 -22.98
N MET A 42 4.08 -8.67 -21.84
CA MET A 42 5.30 -7.88 -21.90
C MET A 42 6.34 -8.77 -22.59
N GLY A 43 6.61 -8.48 -23.85
CA GLY A 43 7.74 -9.10 -24.53
C GLY A 43 9.01 -8.72 -23.79
N GLN A 44 10.00 -9.63 -23.78
CA GLN A 44 11.34 -9.22 -23.44
C GLN A 44 11.75 -8.10 -24.40
N PHE A 45 12.18 -6.98 -23.85
CA PHE A 45 12.81 -5.95 -24.64
C PHE A 45 14.16 -6.48 -25.10
N THR A 46 14.23 -6.91 -26.36
CA THR A 46 15.52 -7.06 -27.02
C THR A 46 16.01 -5.66 -27.42
N TYR A 47 17.29 -5.56 -27.76
CA TYR A 47 17.83 -4.30 -28.26
C TYR A 47 17.13 -3.85 -29.56
N GLU A 48 16.71 -4.81 -30.38
CA GLU A 48 15.93 -4.53 -31.59
C GLU A 48 14.51 -4.09 -31.28
N ASP A 49 13.84 -4.67 -30.29
CA ASP A 49 12.49 -4.27 -29.86
C ASP A 49 12.48 -2.84 -29.32
N CYS A 50 13.50 -2.47 -28.55
CA CYS A 50 13.66 -1.08 -28.12
C CYS A 50 13.85 -0.10 -29.28
N SER A 51 14.37 -0.56 -30.42
CA SER A 51 14.57 0.29 -31.58
C SER A 51 13.28 0.63 -32.32
N GLU A 52 12.26 -0.21 -32.29
CA GLU A 52 10.97 0.04 -32.94
C GLU A 52 10.22 1.26 -32.35
N PRO A 53 10.04 1.37 -31.02
CA PRO A 53 9.48 2.59 -30.43
C PRO A 53 10.32 3.83 -30.73
N LEU A 54 11.65 3.69 -30.76
CA LEU A 54 12.54 4.80 -31.09
C LEU A 54 12.46 5.18 -32.57
N LYS A 55 12.35 4.21 -33.48
CA LYS A 55 12.18 4.46 -34.92
C LYS A 55 10.83 5.07 -35.24
N SER A 56 9.77 4.65 -34.55
CA SER A 56 8.44 5.19 -34.71
C SER A 56 8.26 6.53 -33.98
N SER A 57 9.26 6.98 -33.23
CA SER A 57 9.23 8.19 -32.42
C SER A 57 8.02 8.27 -31.47
N VAL A 58 7.49 7.12 -31.07
CA VAL A 58 6.38 7.07 -30.12
C VAL A 58 6.93 7.27 -28.72
N PRO A 59 6.45 8.24 -27.94
CA PRO A 59 6.88 8.42 -26.56
C PRO A 59 6.59 7.17 -25.74
N LEU A 60 7.49 6.84 -24.80
CA LEU A 60 7.17 5.83 -23.79
C LEU A 60 5.93 6.28 -23.00
N PRO A 61 5.01 5.36 -22.73
CA PRO A 61 3.84 5.72 -21.94
C PRO A 61 4.28 6.19 -20.55
N PRO A 62 3.56 7.15 -19.97
CA PRO A 62 3.78 7.55 -18.57
C PRO A 62 3.75 6.35 -17.64
N ALA A 63 4.46 6.44 -16.52
CA ALA A 63 4.61 5.33 -15.57
C ALA A 63 3.27 4.71 -15.10
N HIS A 64 2.20 5.50 -15.03
CA HIS A 64 0.88 4.98 -14.66
C HIS A 64 0.26 4.00 -15.69
N TYR A 65 0.70 4.03 -16.94
CA TYR A 65 0.27 3.05 -17.94
C TYR A 65 0.93 1.69 -17.80
N PHE A 66 2.04 1.60 -17.10
CA PHE A 66 2.67 0.29 -16.85
C PHE A 66 1.76 -0.65 -16.07
N GLY A 67 0.87 -0.11 -15.24
CA GLY A 67 -0.13 -0.91 -14.58
C GLY A 67 -1.14 -1.57 -15.51
N ASP A 68 -1.41 -0.95 -16.66
CA ASP A 68 -2.36 -1.47 -17.64
C ASP A 68 -1.74 -2.54 -18.54
N ILE A 69 -0.43 -2.47 -18.74
CA ILE A 69 0.30 -3.45 -19.57
C ILE A 69 1.00 -4.53 -18.76
N ASP A 70 1.07 -4.37 -17.44
CA ASP A 70 1.63 -5.38 -16.56
C ASP A 70 0.75 -6.64 -16.54
N PRO A 71 1.22 -7.77 -17.04
CA PRO A 71 0.40 -8.97 -17.16
C PRO A 71 0.10 -9.65 -15.85
N GLN A 72 0.79 -9.15 -14.67
CA GLN A 72 0.71 -9.68 -13.48
C GLN A 72 0.34 -10.70 -12.88
N PRO A 73 0.55 -10.66 -12.19
CA PRO A 73 1.51 -11.43 -11.69
C PRO A 73 1.42 -11.96 -10.34
N LEU A 74 2.24 -12.88 -10.12
CA LEU A 74 2.64 -13.35 -8.81
C LEU A 74 3.92 -12.61 -8.37
N PRO A 75 4.00 -12.22 -7.13
CA PRO A 75 3.01 -12.37 -6.05
C PRO A 75 1.82 -11.42 -6.17
N THR A 76 0.67 -11.87 -5.64
CA THR A 76 -0.50 -11.02 -5.42
C THR A 76 -0.18 -10.00 -4.34
N ILE A 77 -0.48 -8.73 -4.58
CA ILE A 77 -0.22 -7.67 -3.60
C ILE A 77 -1.33 -7.67 -2.55
N THR A 78 -0.94 -7.79 -1.28
CA THR A 78 -1.84 -7.71 -0.13
C THR A 78 -1.55 -6.48 0.69
N THR A 79 -2.57 -5.73 1.07
CA THR A 79 -2.47 -4.68 2.08
C THR A 79 -3.35 -4.97 3.28
N GLU A 80 -2.94 -4.47 4.44
CA GLU A 80 -3.68 -4.60 5.69
C GLU A 80 -4.39 -3.29 6.01
N ILE A 81 -5.66 -3.39 6.38
CA ILE A 81 -6.49 -2.26 6.75
C ILE A 81 -7.09 -2.55 8.11
N ALA A 82 -6.89 -1.66 9.07
CA ALA A 82 -7.28 -1.84 10.46
C ALA A 82 -7.72 -0.52 11.10
N SER A 83 -8.56 0.26 10.42
CA SER A 83 -8.97 1.57 10.94
C SER A 83 -9.85 1.48 12.18
N GLY A 84 -10.50 0.36 12.42
CA GLY A 84 -11.50 0.21 13.46
C GLY A 84 -12.86 0.83 13.10
N ARG A 85 -12.97 1.48 11.96
CA ARG A 85 -14.18 2.13 11.45
C ARG A 85 -14.44 1.62 10.03
N PHE A 86 -15.55 0.95 9.81
CA PHE A 86 -15.75 0.26 8.56
C PHE A 86 -15.99 1.20 7.36
N GLU A 87 -16.51 2.39 7.59
CA GLU A 87 -16.63 3.42 6.55
C GLU A 87 -15.28 3.88 6.03
N ASP A 88 -14.32 4.06 6.94
CA ASP A 88 -12.94 4.37 6.58
C ASP A 88 -12.29 3.21 5.85
N ASP A 89 -12.54 1.99 6.31
CA ASP A 89 -12.02 0.79 5.66
C ASP A 89 -12.53 0.67 4.23
N ILE A 90 -13.82 0.90 3.98
CA ILE A 90 -14.39 0.87 2.63
C ILE A 90 -13.69 1.86 1.70
N ARG A 91 -13.47 3.08 2.16
CA ARG A 91 -12.74 4.10 1.41
C ARG A 91 -11.29 3.68 1.14
N ARG A 92 -10.61 3.16 2.16
CA ARG A 92 -9.24 2.67 2.07
C ARG A 92 -9.10 1.47 1.14
N MET A 93 -10.09 0.57 1.13
CA MET A 93 -10.15 -0.56 0.19
C MET A 93 -10.14 -0.07 -1.26
N ARG A 94 -10.94 0.95 -1.58
CA ARG A 94 -10.99 1.54 -2.92
C ARG A 94 -9.64 2.14 -3.32
N LEU A 95 -9.03 2.93 -2.44
CA LEU A 95 -7.72 3.52 -2.66
C LEU A 95 -6.65 2.43 -2.86
N ALA A 96 -6.61 1.44 -1.98
CA ALA A 96 -5.64 0.34 -2.08
C ALA A 96 -5.80 -0.46 -3.37
N ALA A 97 -7.03 -0.78 -3.76
CA ALA A 97 -7.32 -1.48 -5.02
C ALA A 97 -6.89 -0.65 -6.23
N HIS A 98 -7.15 0.66 -6.24
CA HIS A 98 -6.72 1.57 -7.29
C HIS A 98 -5.18 1.58 -7.44
N HIS A 99 -4.46 1.50 -6.32
CA HIS A 99 -3.00 1.46 -6.28
C HIS A 99 -2.40 0.04 -6.39
N GLY A 100 -3.20 -0.95 -6.75
CA GLY A 100 -2.70 -2.28 -7.16
C GLY A 100 -2.87 -3.41 -6.16
N ALA A 101 -3.51 -3.18 -5.00
CA ALA A 101 -3.85 -4.26 -4.09
C ALA A 101 -4.90 -5.19 -4.72
N ASP A 102 -4.63 -6.49 -4.69
CA ASP A 102 -5.51 -7.55 -5.19
C ASP A 102 -6.13 -8.37 -4.06
N HIS A 103 -5.62 -8.15 -2.86
CA HIS A 103 -6.01 -8.85 -1.66
C HIS A 103 -6.00 -7.85 -0.50
N ILE A 104 -7.14 -7.64 0.10
CA ILE A 104 -7.30 -6.69 1.19
C ILE A 104 -7.63 -7.44 2.45
N MET A 105 -6.76 -7.33 3.44
CA MET A 105 -6.94 -7.89 4.75
C MET A 105 -7.51 -6.84 5.69
N VAL A 106 -8.70 -7.11 6.20
CA VAL A 106 -9.33 -6.25 7.20
C VAL A 106 -9.22 -6.89 8.57
N ILE A 107 -8.51 -6.21 9.45
CA ILE A 107 -8.30 -6.68 10.81
C ILE A 107 -9.41 -6.14 11.70
N ARG A 108 -10.02 -7.04 12.45
CA ARG A 108 -11.02 -6.72 13.46
C ARG A 108 -10.69 -7.45 14.75
N THR A 109 -10.90 -6.77 15.86
CA THR A 109 -10.53 -7.27 17.18
C THR A 109 -11.19 -8.60 17.50
N ALA A 110 -12.48 -8.74 17.23
CA ALA A 110 -13.21 -9.97 17.56
C ALA A 110 -12.76 -11.18 16.75
N GLY A 111 -12.33 -11.00 15.50
CA GLY A 111 -11.91 -12.10 14.64
C GLY A 111 -10.69 -12.85 15.17
N GLN A 112 -9.72 -12.14 15.65
CA GLN A 112 -8.52 -12.73 16.27
C GLN A 112 -8.51 -12.63 17.78
N SER A 113 -9.62 -12.10 18.36
CA SER A 113 -9.53 -11.59 19.66
C SER A 113 -9.54 -12.59 20.71
N HIS A 114 -9.07 -12.04 21.68
CA HIS A 114 -9.20 -12.43 23.03
C HIS A 114 -10.65 -12.71 23.37
N PHE A 115 -10.80 -13.72 24.11
CA PHE A 115 -12.03 -14.02 24.82
C PHE A 115 -12.61 -12.79 25.52
N ASP A 116 -11.75 -12.00 26.15
CA ASP A 116 -12.13 -10.78 26.88
C ASP A 116 -12.83 -9.74 25.98
N GLY A 117 -12.36 -9.56 24.75
CA GLY A 117 -12.96 -8.64 23.80
C GLY A 117 -14.40 -8.98 23.41
N LEU A 118 -14.76 -10.27 23.46
CA LEU A 118 -16.11 -10.75 23.20
C LEU A 118 -17.02 -10.71 24.44
N ILE A 119 -16.43 -10.84 25.64
CA ILE A 119 -17.18 -10.88 26.89
C ILE A 119 -17.46 -9.50 27.44
N GLU A 120 -16.50 -8.61 27.39
CA GLU A 120 -16.57 -7.27 28.02
C GLU A 120 -16.73 -6.13 27.02
N GLY A 121 -17.03 -6.44 25.79
CA GLY A 121 -17.05 -5.48 24.69
C GLY A 121 -15.70 -5.40 23.98
N SER A 122 -15.64 -4.63 22.92
CA SER A 122 -14.43 -4.46 22.16
C SER A 122 -13.43 -3.56 22.89
N PRO A 123 -12.23 -4.06 23.20
CA PRO A 123 -11.21 -3.18 23.72
C PRO A 123 -10.83 -2.16 22.66
N GLN A 124 -10.56 -0.95 23.10
CA GLN A 124 -9.91 0.06 22.28
C GLN A 124 -8.57 -0.49 21.81
N GLY A 125 -8.31 -0.49 20.51
CA GLY A 125 -7.08 -1.01 19.97
C GLY A 125 -7.15 -1.16 18.46
N MET A 126 -6.15 -1.80 17.87
CA MET A 126 -6.14 -2.09 16.44
C MET A 126 -7.43 -2.77 16.02
N GLY A 127 -8.21 -2.09 15.22
CA GLY A 127 -9.47 -2.57 14.75
C GLY A 127 -10.66 -2.41 15.70
N GLY A 128 -10.47 -2.04 16.95
CA GLY A 128 -11.41 -1.62 18.00
C GLY A 128 -12.83 -2.17 18.05
N ILE A 129 -13.45 -2.48 16.95
CA ILE A 129 -14.87 -2.89 16.86
C ILE A 129 -14.95 -4.39 16.56
N PRO A 130 -15.84 -5.14 17.23
CA PRO A 130 -16.10 -6.53 16.92
C PRO A 130 -16.51 -6.72 15.46
N VAL A 131 -16.14 -7.86 14.90
CA VAL A 131 -16.60 -8.26 13.56
C VAL A 131 -18.09 -8.56 13.64
N THR A 132 -18.90 -7.83 12.89
CA THR A 132 -20.32 -8.10 12.72
C THR A 132 -20.58 -8.61 11.30
N ARG A 133 -21.65 -9.39 11.14
CA ARG A 133 -22.10 -9.85 9.82
C ARG A 133 -22.42 -8.67 8.90
N LYS A 134 -22.97 -7.61 9.44
CA LYS A 134 -23.31 -6.41 8.70
C LYS A 134 -22.07 -5.74 8.13
N GLN A 135 -21.02 -5.57 8.94
CA GLN A 135 -19.73 -5.03 8.47
C GLN A 135 -19.15 -5.88 7.35
N VAL A 136 -19.05 -7.20 7.55
CA VAL A 136 -18.47 -8.11 6.56
C VAL A 136 -19.26 -8.05 5.26
N ARG A 137 -20.58 -8.03 5.34
CA ARG A 137 -21.48 -7.96 4.18
C ARG A 137 -21.32 -6.62 3.44
N ALA A 138 -21.29 -5.51 4.17
CA ALA A 138 -21.09 -4.18 3.59
C ALA A 138 -19.71 -4.05 2.91
N GLN A 139 -18.66 -4.53 3.56
CA GLN A 139 -17.31 -4.54 3.01
C GLN A 139 -17.21 -5.43 1.76
N ARG A 140 -17.83 -6.63 1.76
CA ARG A 140 -17.85 -7.47 0.55
C ARG A 140 -18.64 -6.83 -0.58
N LYS A 141 -19.80 -6.22 -0.29
CA LYS A 141 -20.57 -5.47 -1.28
C LYS A 141 -19.76 -4.33 -1.88
N ALA A 142 -19.07 -3.56 -1.05
CA ALA A 142 -18.17 -2.50 -1.50
C ALA A 142 -17.04 -3.05 -2.40
N LEU A 143 -16.40 -4.16 -2.01
CA LEU A 143 -15.36 -4.78 -2.82
C LEU A 143 -15.89 -5.31 -4.16
N ASP A 144 -17.11 -5.82 -4.24
CA ASP A 144 -17.74 -6.21 -5.51
C ASP A 144 -17.92 -5.01 -6.45
N MET A 145 -18.25 -3.84 -5.92
CA MET A 145 -18.32 -2.59 -6.69
C MET A 145 -16.92 -2.11 -7.13
N ILE A 146 -15.94 -2.21 -6.24
CA ILE A 146 -14.55 -1.86 -6.54
C ILE A 146 -13.94 -2.81 -7.59
N GLU A 147 -14.29 -4.10 -7.56
CA GLU A 147 -13.87 -5.06 -8.60
C GLU A 147 -14.32 -4.61 -9.99
N ASP A 148 -15.54 -4.06 -10.11
CA ASP A 148 -16.04 -3.53 -11.39
C ASP A 148 -15.26 -2.28 -11.82
N GLU A 149 -14.90 -1.41 -10.89
CA GLU A 149 -14.13 -0.21 -11.18
C GLU A 149 -12.71 -0.53 -11.66
N VAL A 150 -12.02 -1.43 -10.97
CA VAL A 150 -10.62 -1.77 -11.29
C VAL A 150 -10.46 -2.89 -12.32
N GLY A 151 -11.56 -3.56 -12.71
CA GLY A 151 -11.58 -4.60 -13.74
C GLY A 151 -10.90 -5.91 -13.35
N ARG A 152 -10.76 -6.20 -12.06
CA ARG A 152 -10.13 -7.43 -11.56
C ARG A 152 -10.69 -7.86 -10.20
N PRO A 153 -10.59 -9.17 -9.86
CA PRO A 153 -11.06 -9.65 -8.56
C PRO A 153 -10.20 -9.11 -7.41
N ILE A 154 -10.85 -8.68 -6.34
CA ILE A 154 -10.21 -8.27 -5.09
C ILE A 154 -10.60 -9.26 -4.00
N ASN A 155 -9.63 -9.98 -3.48
CA ASN A 155 -9.87 -10.94 -2.39
C ASN A 155 -10.04 -10.20 -1.07
N TYR A 156 -11.07 -10.58 -0.34
CA TYR A 156 -11.32 -10.13 1.02
C TYR A 156 -10.78 -11.14 2.02
N HIS A 157 -10.01 -10.68 2.98
CA HIS A 157 -9.34 -11.51 3.96
C HIS A 157 -9.56 -10.98 5.37
N SER A 158 -9.75 -11.88 6.34
CA SER A 158 -9.84 -11.53 7.75
C SER A 158 -9.37 -12.68 8.64
N TYR A 159 -9.59 -12.59 9.94
CA TYR A 159 -9.11 -13.55 10.93
C TYR A 159 -10.27 -14.36 11.53
N VAL A 160 -10.04 -15.65 11.71
CA VAL A 160 -10.94 -16.58 12.43
C VAL A 160 -10.22 -17.26 13.61
N SER A 161 -9.16 -16.63 14.09
CA SER A 161 -8.46 -17.11 15.29
C SER A 161 -9.22 -16.70 16.57
N GLY A 162 -8.88 -17.34 17.68
CA GLY A 162 -9.54 -17.10 18.97
C GLY A 162 -10.61 -18.13 19.29
N VAL A 163 -11.29 -17.94 20.41
CA VAL A 163 -12.27 -18.91 20.94
C VAL A 163 -13.61 -18.90 20.21
N ALA A 164 -13.91 -17.86 19.47
CA ALA A 164 -15.10 -17.75 18.63
C ALA A 164 -14.83 -18.14 17.16
N GLY A 165 -13.68 -18.73 16.87
CA GLY A 165 -13.27 -19.07 15.51
C GLY A 165 -14.30 -19.83 14.68
N PRO A 166 -14.93 -20.90 15.16
CA PRO A 166 -15.95 -21.63 14.40
C PRO A 166 -17.14 -20.77 13.98
N ASP A 167 -17.66 -19.94 14.88
CA ASP A 167 -18.81 -19.07 14.61
C ASP A 167 -18.47 -18.02 13.55
N ILE A 168 -17.30 -17.43 13.65
CA ILE A 168 -16.79 -16.44 12.69
C ILE A 168 -16.54 -17.11 11.34
N ALA A 169 -16.01 -18.34 11.32
CA ALA A 169 -15.77 -19.08 10.09
C ALA A 169 -17.06 -19.33 9.29
N VAL A 170 -18.17 -19.64 9.96
CA VAL A 170 -19.50 -19.75 9.31
C VAL A 170 -19.90 -18.43 8.68
N MET A 171 -19.83 -17.35 9.44
CA MET A 171 -20.17 -16.02 8.97
C MET A 171 -19.32 -15.64 7.74
N PHE A 172 -18.02 -15.84 7.79
CA PHE A 172 -17.13 -15.52 6.68
C PHE A 172 -17.39 -16.37 5.44
N ALA A 173 -17.72 -17.65 5.62
CA ALA A 173 -18.08 -18.51 4.51
C ALA A 173 -19.36 -18.03 3.80
N GLU A 174 -20.37 -17.60 4.56
CA GLU A 174 -21.64 -17.12 4.01
C GLU A 174 -21.52 -15.73 3.38
N GLU A 175 -20.72 -14.84 3.95
CA GLU A 175 -20.59 -13.46 3.50
C GLU A 175 -19.49 -13.23 2.45
N GLY A 176 -18.92 -14.30 1.89
CA GLY A 176 -17.99 -14.19 0.76
C GLY A 176 -16.62 -13.65 1.11
N VAL A 177 -16.14 -13.86 2.33
CA VAL A 177 -14.73 -13.67 2.67
C VAL A 177 -13.91 -14.74 1.95
N ASN A 178 -12.85 -14.35 1.26
CA ASN A 178 -12.13 -15.23 0.35
C ASN A 178 -10.94 -15.94 0.99
N GLY A 179 -10.29 -15.29 1.94
CA GLY A 179 -9.15 -15.84 2.67
C GLY A 179 -9.27 -15.58 4.17
N VAL A 180 -8.77 -16.50 4.97
CA VAL A 180 -8.85 -16.41 6.42
C VAL A 180 -7.55 -16.82 7.10
N HIS A 181 -7.19 -16.09 8.13
CA HIS A 181 -6.18 -16.53 9.09
C HIS A 181 -6.82 -17.43 10.12
N GLN A 182 -6.27 -18.61 10.31
CA GLN A 182 -6.62 -19.50 11.39
C GLN A 182 -5.36 -20.23 11.87
N ASP A 183 -4.81 -19.75 12.98
CA ASP A 183 -3.52 -20.18 13.52
C ASP A 183 -3.64 -20.62 14.99
N PRO A 184 -3.80 -21.94 15.26
CA PRO A 184 -3.96 -22.43 16.63
C PRO A 184 -2.70 -22.23 17.49
N GLN A 185 -1.52 -22.25 16.89
CA GLN A 185 -0.28 -22.04 17.65
C GLN A 185 -0.17 -20.60 18.14
N TYR A 186 -0.64 -19.63 17.36
CA TYR A 186 -0.73 -18.25 17.80
C TYR A 186 -1.64 -18.09 19.03
N ASN A 187 -2.79 -18.76 19.02
CA ASN A 187 -3.69 -18.79 20.18
C ASN A 187 -3.00 -19.37 21.42
N VAL A 188 -2.27 -20.48 21.26
CA VAL A 188 -1.58 -21.14 22.36
C VAL A 188 -0.42 -20.30 22.89
N ILE A 189 0.47 -19.87 22.00
CA ILE A 189 1.76 -19.29 22.39
C ILE A 189 1.62 -17.82 22.78
N TYR A 190 0.80 -17.06 22.04
CA TYR A 190 0.70 -15.60 22.22
C TYR A 190 -0.53 -15.13 22.98
N ARG A 191 -1.62 -15.90 22.94
CA ARG A 191 -2.89 -15.50 23.54
C ARG A 191 -3.25 -16.25 24.81
N ASN A 192 -2.42 -17.21 25.21
CA ASN A 192 -2.67 -18.08 26.37
C ASN A 192 -4.05 -18.76 26.35
N ILE A 193 -4.57 -19.05 25.16
CA ILE A 193 -5.78 -19.86 25.03
C ILE A 193 -5.39 -21.33 25.26
N ASN A 194 -6.28 -22.09 25.93
CA ASN A 194 -6.03 -23.50 26.21
C ASN A 194 -5.62 -24.26 24.94
N MET A 195 -4.58 -25.10 25.04
CA MET A 195 -3.96 -25.77 23.90
C MET A 195 -4.96 -26.67 23.15
N ILE A 196 -5.68 -27.49 23.92
CA ILE A 196 -6.63 -28.45 23.34
C ILE A 196 -7.80 -27.70 22.71
N ARG A 197 -8.33 -26.69 23.42
CA ARG A 197 -9.38 -25.81 22.90
C ARG A 197 -8.98 -25.14 21.59
N SER A 198 -7.78 -24.60 21.53
CA SER A 198 -7.28 -23.90 20.31
C SER A 198 -7.25 -24.82 19.09
N PHE A 199 -6.81 -26.06 19.26
CA PHE A 199 -6.74 -27.00 18.14
C PHE A 199 -8.11 -27.61 17.78
N VAL A 200 -9.01 -27.78 18.75
CA VAL A 200 -10.41 -28.21 18.46
C VAL A 200 -11.14 -27.13 17.67
N ASP A 201 -11.11 -25.90 18.12
CA ASP A 201 -11.77 -24.79 17.43
C ASP A 201 -11.13 -24.52 16.05
N ALA A 202 -9.81 -24.68 15.94
CA ALA A 202 -9.13 -24.61 14.64
C ALA A 202 -9.58 -25.73 13.70
N CYS A 203 -9.78 -26.95 14.18
CA CYS A 203 -10.29 -28.05 13.37
C CYS A 203 -11.68 -27.74 12.82
N GLU A 204 -12.58 -27.25 13.65
CA GLU A 204 -13.94 -26.87 13.22
C GLU A 204 -13.90 -25.71 12.21
N SER A 205 -13.12 -24.66 12.47
CA SER A 205 -12.95 -23.54 11.55
C SER A 205 -12.37 -23.99 10.20
N LYS A 206 -11.36 -24.84 10.20
CA LYS A 206 -10.70 -25.34 8.98
C LYS A 206 -11.62 -26.24 8.13
N LYS A 207 -12.55 -27.00 8.74
CA LYS A 207 -13.57 -27.72 7.99
C LYS A 207 -14.48 -26.78 7.20
N LEU A 208 -14.87 -25.66 7.81
CA LEU A 208 -15.69 -24.63 7.17
C LEU A 208 -14.93 -23.91 6.05
N ILE A 209 -13.67 -23.60 6.28
CA ILE A 209 -12.75 -23.01 5.30
C ILE A 209 -12.63 -23.95 4.07
N ALA A 210 -12.44 -25.24 4.31
CA ALA A 210 -12.35 -26.25 3.26
C ALA A 210 -13.66 -26.34 2.46
N TRP A 211 -14.79 -26.37 3.16
CA TRP A 211 -16.11 -26.42 2.53
C TRP A 211 -16.40 -25.20 1.66
N ALA A 212 -16.03 -23.99 2.12
CA ALA A 212 -16.23 -22.75 1.39
C ALA A 212 -15.20 -22.52 0.27
N GLY A 213 -14.17 -23.36 0.16
CA GLY A 213 -13.08 -23.17 -0.80
C GLY A 213 -12.25 -21.92 -0.57
N GLN A 214 -12.23 -21.41 0.65
CA GLN A 214 -11.45 -20.25 1.05
C GLN A 214 -9.96 -20.58 1.11
N ALA A 215 -9.09 -19.55 0.97
CA ALA A 215 -7.69 -19.72 1.25
C ALA A 215 -7.46 -19.72 2.77
N GLN A 216 -6.80 -20.76 3.25
CA GLN A 216 -6.31 -20.85 4.62
C GLN A 216 -4.91 -20.19 4.65
N ILE A 217 -4.84 -18.99 5.19
CA ILE A 217 -3.61 -18.24 5.29
C ILE A 217 -3.16 -18.29 6.74
N ASP A 218 -2.16 -19.08 7.02
CA ASP A 218 -1.59 -19.18 8.36
C ASP A 218 -0.11 -19.53 8.32
N GLY A 219 0.44 -19.75 9.48
CA GLY A 219 1.81 -20.14 9.64
C GLY A 219 2.45 -19.42 10.82
N ALA A 220 3.75 -19.31 10.77
CA ALA A 220 4.51 -18.73 11.86
C ALA A 220 4.71 -17.20 11.74
N HIS A 221 3.91 -16.49 10.93
CA HIS A 221 4.15 -15.06 10.71
C HIS A 221 4.00 -14.24 12.00
N ASN A 222 2.95 -14.48 12.78
CA ASN A 222 2.79 -13.79 14.06
C ASN A 222 3.89 -14.15 15.05
N ALA A 223 4.28 -15.43 15.11
CA ALA A 223 5.40 -15.87 15.90
C ALA A 223 6.71 -15.17 15.49
N ASN A 224 6.96 -15.08 14.19
CA ASN A 224 8.15 -14.42 13.67
C ASN A 224 8.11 -12.90 13.91
N ALA A 225 6.99 -12.25 13.66
CA ALA A 225 6.84 -10.81 13.85
C ALA A 225 7.01 -10.39 15.31
N THR A 226 6.64 -11.25 16.28
CA THR A 226 6.74 -10.95 17.72
C THR A 226 8.00 -11.47 18.37
N ALA A 227 8.65 -12.51 17.81
CA ALA A 227 9.91 -13.04 18.36
C ALA A 227 11.01 -11.98 18.33
N ARG A 228 11.69 -11.79 19.47
CA ARG A 228 12.70 -10.75 19.62
C ARG A 228 13.84 -10.88 18.62
N ASP A 229 14.33 -12.10 18.42
CA ASP A 229 15.46 -12.44 17.57
C ASP A 229 15.05 -13.55 16.58
N ALA A 230 14.07 -13.26 15.73
CA ALA A 230 13.50 -14.23 14.78
C ALA A 230 14.57 -14.97 13.96
N TRP A 231 15.64 -14.28 13.58
CA TRP A 231 16.79 -14.85 12.87
C TRP A 231 17.58 -15.92 13.65
N LYS A 232 17.39 -16.02 14.98
CA LYS A 232 17.98 -17.07 15.81
C LYS A 232 17.10 -18.32 15.91
N VAL A 233 15.80 -18.18 15.67
CA VAL A 233 14.80 -19.24 15.85
C VAL A 233 14.16 -19.71 14.54
N MET A 234 14.80 -19.48 13.40
CA MET A 234 14.29 -19.89 12.10
C MET A 234 13.88 -21.37 11.99
N PRO A 235 14.63 -22.35 12.54
CA PRO A 235 14.20 -23.75 12.53
C PRO A 235 12.90 -24.00 13.28
N GLU A 236 12.69 -23.33 14.42
CA GLU A 236 11.44 -23.39 15.19
C GLU A 236 10.26 -22.85 14.36
N LEU A 237 10.44 -21.73 13.67
CA LEU A 237 9.43 -21.16 12.79
C LEU A 237 9.08 -22.10 11.63
N MET A 238 10.08 -22.79 11.07
CA MET A 238 9.87 -23.80 10.02
C MET A 238 9.00 -24.97 10.52
N VAL A 239 9.22 -25.39 11.76
CA VAL A 239 8.40 -26.44 12.39
C VAL A 239 6.97 -25.97 12.60
N GLN A 240 6.76 -24.74 13.02
CA GLN A 240 5.42 -24.16 13.16
C GLN A 240 4.67 -24.13 11.82
N HIS A 241 5.34 -23.74 10.73
CA HIS A 241 4.78 -23.82 9.38
C HIS A 241 4.38 -25.27 9.00
N GLY A 242 5.24 -26.23 9.31
CA GLY A 242 4.98 -27.65 9.05
C GLY A 242 3.75 -28.18 9.80
N ILE A 243 3.61 -27.83 11.07
CA ILE A 243 2.46 -28.21 11.90
C ILE A 243 1.17 -27.65 11.29
N ASN A 244 1.15 -26.35 10.96
CA ASN A 244 -0.03 -25.71 10.37
C ASN A 244 -0.40 -26.30 9.01
N ALA A 245 0.57 -26.51 8.13
CA ALA A 245 0.34 -27.07 6.79
C ALA A 245 -0.29 -28.47 6.88
N ILE A 246 0.33 -29.35 7.68
CA ILE A 246 -0.14 -30.73 7.83
C ILE A 246 -1.49 -30.77 8.52
N PHE A 247 -1.71 -29.96 9.55
CA PHE A 247 -2.98 -29.90 10.25
C PHE A 247 -4.11 -29.47 9.33
N SER A 248 -3.92 -28.40 8.57
CA SER A 248 -4.89 -27.91 7.59
C SER A 248 -5.20 -28.94 6.51
N ALA A 249 -4.18 -29.62 5.97
CA ALA A 249 -4.37 -30.67 4.97
C ALA A 249 -5.12 -31.89 5.55
N LYS A 250 -4.81 -32.28 6.80
CA LYS A 250 -5.51 -33.41 7.46
C LYS A 250 -6.98 -33.13 7.75
N VAL A 251 -7.33 -31.89 8.00
CA VAL A 251 -8.74 -31.49 8.22
C VAL A 251 -9.51 -31.43 6.90
N GLY A 252 -8.84 -31.36 5.77
CA GLY A 252 -9.47 -31.42 4.44
C GLY A 252 -9.34 -30.13 3.61
N VAL A 253 -8.53 -29.18 4.03
CA VAL A 253 -8.23 -28.01 3.20
C VAL A 253 -7.35 -28.45 2.03
N ASP A 254 -7.75 -28.13 0.80
CA ASP A 254 -6.97 -28.44 -0.39
C ASP A 254 -5.61 -27.72 -0.32
N LYS A 255 -4.53 -28.44 -0.61
CA LYS A 255 -3.16 -27.90 -0.54
C LYS A 255 -2.98 -26.60 -1.33
N LYS A 256 -3.66 -26.46 -2.47
CA LYS A 256 -3.65 -25.23 -3.28
C LYS A 256 -4.28 -24.02 -2.57
N ASN A 257 -5.11 -24.27 -1.57
CA ASN A 257 -5.76 -23.25 -0.74
C ASN A 257 -5.05 -23.05 0.61
N ILE A 258 -4.02 -23.83 0.92
CA ILE A 258 -3.18 -23.60 2.08
C ILE A 258 -2.06 -22.66 1.69
N CYS A 259 -2.04 -21.47 2.27
CA CYS A 259 -1.02 -20.46 2.06
C CYS A 259 -0.25 -20.23 3.36
N LEU A 260 1.01 -20.63 3.38
CA LEU A 260 1.85 -20.46 4.56
C LEU A 260 2.35 -19.03 4.63
N SER A 261 1.92 -18.32 5.67
CA SER A 261 2.30 -16.93 5.89
C SER A 261 3.60 -16.86 6.67
N THR A 262 4.63 -16.39 6.02
CA THR A 262 5.96 -16.22 6.60
C THR A 262 6.36 -14.75 6.66
N VAL A 263 7.17 -14.41 7.66
CA VAL A 263 7.79 -13.08 7.78
C VAL A 263 9.29 -13.27 7.64
N PRO A 264 9.97 -12.51 6.79
CA PRO A 264 11.42 -12.51 6.76
C PRO A 264 12.01 -12.27 8.14
N PRO A 265 13.03 -13.02 8.55
CA PRO A 265 13.62 -12.89 9.90
C PRO A 265 14.24 -11.54 10.22
N THR A 266 14.57 -10.74 9.19
CA THR A 266 15.25 -9.46 9.34
C THR A 266 14.59 -8.34 8.55
N ALA A 267 15.05 -7.13 8.79
CA ALA A 267 14.75 -5.93 8.02
C ALA A 267 16.00 -5.06 7.95
N THR A 268 16.06 -4.12 7.01
CA THR A 268 17.18 -3.18 6.95
C THR A 268 17.32 -2.41 8.27
N PRO A 269 18.55 -2.10 8.72
CA PRO A 269 19.82 -2.21 8.02
C PRO A 269 20.54 -3.58 8.13
N ALA A 270 19.85 -4.63 8.60
CA ALA A 270 20.44 -5.95 8.64
C ALA A 270 20.75 -6.47 7.20
N PRO A 271 21.69 -7.44 7.06
CA PRO A 271 22.00 -8.02 5.75
C PRO A 271 20.92 -8.99 5.27
N CYS A 272 19.73 -8.48 4.94
CA CYS A 272 18.52 -9.24 4.62
C CYS A 272 18.76 -10.36 3.61
N ILE A 273 19.41 -10.08 2.49
CA ILE A 273 19.67 -11.11 1.47
C ILE A 273 20.49 -12.27 2.02
N HIS A 274 21.45 -11.98 2.90
CA HIS A 274 22.33 -13.01 3.49
C HIS A 274 21.60 -13.93 4.45
N ILE A 275 20.58 -13.44 5.14
CA ILE A 275 19.84 -14.16 6.17
C ILE A 275 18.50 -14.68 5.64
N ASP A 276 17.71 -13.80 5.01
CA ASP A 276 16.34 -14.09 4.67
C ASP A 276 16.21 -14.96 3.41
N LEU A 277 17.10 -14.80 2.43
CA LEU A 277 17.03 -15.60 1.21
C LEU A 277 17.29 -17.10 1.47
N PRO A 278 18.30 -17.53 2.23
CA PRO A 278 18.45 -18.94 2.60
C PRO A 278 17.23 -19.50 3.35
N TYR A 279 16.61 -18.73 4.21
CA TYR A 279 15.40 -19.10 4.93
C TYR A 279 14.22 -19.31 3.98
N ALA A 280 13.98 -18.34 3.08
CA ALA A 280 12.93 -18.44 2.07
C ALA A 280 13.14 -19.64 1.13
N VAL A 281 14.38 -19.91 0.72
CA VAL A 281 14.73 -21.11 -0.07
C VAL A 281 14.45 -22.38 0.69
N ALA A 282 14.84 -22.46 1.97
CA ALA A 282 14.57 -23.63 2.80
C ALA A 282 13.06 -23.89 2.98
N LEU A 283 12.27 -22.83 3.17
CA LEU A 283 10.81 -22.94 3.26
C LEU A 283 10.21 -23.42 1.92
N ARG A 284 10.64 -22.86 0.80
CA ARG A 284 10.12 -23.27 -0.51
C ARG A 284 10.51 -24.70 -0.85
N ASP A 285 11.72 -25.16 -0.50
CA ASP A 285 12.16 -26.54 -0.68
C ASP A 285 11.27 -27.54 0.10
N LEU A 286 10.88 -27.19 1.33
CA LEU A 286 10.05 -28.05 2.19
C LEU A 286 8.56 -28.00 1.83
N PHE A 287 8.07 -26.83 1.47
CA PHE A 287 6.65 -26.56 1.32
C PHE A 287 6.26 -26.22 -0.12
N HIS A 288 6.94 -26.80 -1.12
CA HIS A 288 6.69 -26.52 -2.53
C HIS A 288 5.28 -26.87 -3.01
N GLU A 289 4.57 -27.77 -2.33
CA GLU A 289 3.18 -28.14 -2.66
C GLU A 289 2.16 -27.12 -2.17
N TYR A 290 2.55 -26.19 -1.30
CA TYR A 290 1.69 -25.16 -0.71
C TYR A 290 1.99 -23.79 -1.31
N ARG A 291 1.05 -22.87 -1.18
CA ARG A 291 1.28 -21.48 -1.48
C ARG A 291 2.04 -20.78 -0.36
N MET A 292 2.72 -19.70 -0.70
CA MET A 292 3.50 -18.93 0.24
C MET A 292 3.07 -17.46 0.21
N ARG A 293 2.80 -16.90 1.38
CA ARG A 293 2.64 -15.47 1.59
C ARG A 293 3.90 -14.93 2.28
N ALA A 294 4.56 -13.99 1.64
CA ALA A 294 5.68 -13.28 2.24
C ALA A 294 5.18 -11.97 2.85
N GLN A 295 5.57 -11.71 4.08
CA GLN A 295 5.25 -10.50 4.82
C GLN A 295 6.53 -9.78 5.23
N MET A 296 6.48 -8.47 5.37
CA MET A 296 7.62 -7.67 5.82
C MET A 296 7.76 -7.76 7.34
N ASN A 297 8.99 -7.81 7.84
CA ASN A 297 9.24 -7.71 9.27
C ASN A 297 9.32 -6.23 9.68
N THR A 298 8.32 -5.75 10.39
CA THR A 298 8.21 -4.36 10.83
C THR A 298 8.91 -4.07 12.15
N LYS A 299 9.30 -5.10 12.88
CA LYS A 299 9.87 -4.97 14.22
C LYS A 299 11.11 -4.08 14.28
N TYR A 300 11.90 -4.06 13.22
CA TYR A 300 13.17 -3.34 13.16
C TYR A 300 13.11 -2.02 12.39
N ILE A 301 11.96 -1.64 11.83
CA ILE A 301 11.83 -0.46 10.96
C ILE A 301 11.73 0.84 11.75
N GLU A 302 11.33 0.80 12.99
CA GLU A 302 11.20 1.95 13.90
C GLU A 302 10.48 3.18 13.28
N SER A 303 9.47 2.91 12.45
CA SER A 303 8.66 3.93 11.75
C SER A 303 9.39 4.75 10.68
N SER A 304 10.54 4.30 10.20
CA SER A 304 11.22 4.93 9.08
C SER A 304 10.63 4.49 7.74
N THR A 305 10.00 5.42 7.01
CA THR A 305 9.46 5.18 5.67
C THR A 305 10.54 4.72 4.69
N ARG A 306 11.73 5.30 4.77
CA ARG A 306 12.87 4.90 3.92
C ARG A 306 13.31 3.46 4.17
N GLU A 307 13.46 3.07 5.43
CA GLU A 307 13.83 1.69 5.78
C GLU A 307 12.74 0.70 5.39
N ALA A 308 11.48 1.06 5.59
CA ALA A 308 10.34 0.28 5.15
C ALA A 308 10.37 0.05 3.63
N THR A 309 10.55 1.11 2.84
CA THR A 309 10.62 1.02 1.38
C THR A 309 11.77 0.14 0.90
N VAL A 310 12.98 0.33 1.42
CA VAL A 310 14.14 -0.49 1.05
C VAL A 310 13.93 -1.95 1.42
N THR A 311 13.46 -2.22 2.64
CA THR A 311 13.15 -3.59 3.09
C THR A 311 12.09 -4.23 2.22
N HIS A 312 11.05 -3.48 1.86
CA HIS A 312 9.96 -3.96 1.01
C HIS A 312 10.48 -4.39 -0.38
N VAL A 313 11.31 -3.56 -1.04
CA VAL A 313 11.91 -3.91 -2.34
C VAL A 313 12.80 -5.15 -2.24
N LEU A 314 13.61 -5.29 -1.18
CA LEU A 314 14.42 -6.49 -0.96
C LEU A 314 13.56 -7.73 -0.74
N ASN A 315 12.48 -7.61 0.03
CA ASN A 315 11.54 -8.71 0.24
C ASN A 315 10.81 -9.10 -1.06
N MET A 316 10.41 -8.14 -1.87
CA MET A 316 9.83 -8.39 -3.18
C MET A 316 10.79 -9.17 -4.09
N MET A 317 12.07 -8.83 -4.06
CA MET A 317 13.10 -9.57 -4.80
C MET A 317 13.23 -11.01 -4.30
N ILE A 318 13.28 -11.23 -2.99
CA ILE A 318 13.31 -12.58 -2.40
C ILE A 318 12.05 -13.36 -2.78
N SER A 319 10.89 -12.73 -2.72
CA SER A 319 9.61 -13.33 -3.10
C SER A 319 9.59 -13.77 -4.57
N LYS A 320 10.11 -12.94 -5.47
CA LYS A 320 10.27 -13.31 -6.89
C LYS A 320 11.22 -14.49 -7.06
N LEU A 321 12.39 -14.44 -6.44
CA LEU A 321 13.42 -15.49 -6.53
C LEU A 321 12.99 -16.83 -5.91
N THR A 322 12.04 -16.83 -5.00
CA THR A 322 11.52 -18.03 -4.31
C THR A 322 10.08 -18.37 -4.68
N SER A 323 9.51 -17.67 -5.66
CA SER A 323 8.15 -17.91 -6.17
C SER A 323 7.07 -17.81 -5.08
N ALA A 324 7.12 -16.76 -4.27
CA ALA A 324 6.02 -16.47 -3.34
C ALA A 324 4.74 -16.14 -4.13
N ASP A 325 3.59 -16.58 -3.61
CA ASP A 325 2.29 -16.38 -4.25
C ASP A 325 1.61 -15.08 -3.85
N ILE A 326 1.84 -14.66 -2.61
CA ILE A 326 1.30 -13.42 -2.03
C ILE A 326 2.43 -12.63 -1.37
N GLN A 327 2.43 -11.33 -1.57
CA GLN A 327 3.32 -10.39 -0.90
C GLN A 327 2.50 -9.36 -0.12
N SER A 328 2.72 -9.31 1.18
CA SER A 328 2.15 -8.23 2.01
C SER A 328 2.91 -6.94 1.84
N THR A 329 2.14 -5.87 1.79
CA THR A 329 2.65 -4.51 1.91
C THR A 329 2.44 -4.06 3.34
N ILE A 330 3.49 -4.04 4.13
CA ILE A 330 3.39 -3.59 5.51
C ILE A 330 3.92 -2.18 5.62
N THR A 331 3.17 -1.33 6.30
CA THR A 331 3.50 0.07 6.50
C THR A 331 4.55 0.27 7.60
N PRO A 332 5.25 1.40 7.66
CA PRO A 332 6.24 1.68 8.70
C PRO A 332 5.65 1.69 10.12
N ASP A 333 4.37 2.00 10.24
CA ASP A 333 3.63 2.10 11.50
C ASP A 333 2.87 0.82 11.87
N GLU A 334 2.93 -0.22 11.03
CA GLU A 334 2.28 -1.51 11.27
C GLU A 334 2.68 -2.11 12.64
N GLY A 335 1.67 -2.55 13.38
CA GLY A 335 1.87 -3.11 14.72
C GLY A 335 2.19 -2.07 15.80
N ARG A 336 2.23 -0.78 15.48
CA ARG A 336 2.42 0.33 16.42
C ARG A 336 1.22 1.24 16.53
N ASN A 337 0.57 1.47 15.40
CA ASN A 337 -0.64 2.28 15.28
C ASN A 337 -1.66 1.56 14.41
N VAL A 338 -2.83 2.18 14.27
CA VAL A 338 -3.67 1.94 13.10
C VAL A 338 -2.91 2.46 11.88
N PRO A 339 -2.67 1.62 10.86
CA PRO A 339 -1.90 2.04 9.71
C PRO A 339 -2.51 3.26 9.02
N TRP A 340 -1.71 4.27 8.79
CA TRP A 340 -2.16 5.44 8.07
C TRP A 340 -2.42 5.10 6.60
N HIS A 341 -3.55 5.53 6.08
CA HIS A 341 -3.94 5.16 4.72
C HIS A 341 -2.96 5.62 3.65
N ILE A 342 -2.29 6.75 3.85
CA ILE A 342 -1.26 7.23 2.92
C ILE A 342 -0.08 6.25 2.84
N TYR A 343 0.32 5.66 3.96
CA TYR A 343 1.37 4.65 3.98
C TYR A 343 0.94 3.35 3.29
N ASN A 344 -0.33 2.97 3.43
CA ASN A 344 -0.88 1.82 2.70
C ASN A 344 -0.82 2.04 1.19
N ILE A 345 -1.17 3.24 0.72
CA ILE A 345 -1.09 3.60 -0.70
C ILE A 345 0.35 3.56 -1.19
N GLU A 346 1.27 4.23 -0.49
CA GLU A 346 2.70 4.24 -0.83
C GLU A 346 3.30 2.82 -0.84
N ALA A 347 2.89 1.96 0.09
CA ALA A 347 3.33 0.58 0.15
C ALA A 347 2.81 -0.26 -1.04
N CYS A 348 1.56 -0.06 -1.44
CA CYS A 348 1.00 -0.69 -2.65
C CYS A 348 1.74 -0.23 -3.92
N ASP A 349 1.98 1.06 -4.05
CA ASP A 349 2.74 1.62 -5.18
C ASP A 349 4.17 1.09 -5.22
N THR A 350 4.83 1.03 -4.07
CA THR A 350 6.19 0.45 -3.96
C THR A 350 6.21 -1.01 -4.41
N ALA A 351 5.24 -1.81 -3.96
CA ALA A 351 5.14 -3.21 -4.37
C ALA A 351 4.90 -3.35 -5.88
N LYS A 352 3.96 -2.58 -6.43
CA LYS A 352 3.64 -2.59 -7.85
C LYS A 352 4.84 -2.17 -8.70
N GLN A 353 5.49 -1.09 -8.36
CA GLN A 353 6.68 -0.60 -9.07
C GLN A 353 7.84 -1.58 -8.98
N ALA A 354 8.08 -2.18 -7.80
CA ALA A 354 9.11 -3.18 -7.62
C ALA A 354 8.85 -4.44 -8.47
N LEU A 355 7.58 -4.92 -8.53
CA LEU A 355 7.21 -6.06 -9.37
C LEU A 355 7.43 -5.78 -10.85
N VAL A 356 7.02 -4.60 -11.32
CA VAL A 356 7.26 -4.17 -12.71
C VAL A 356 8.76 -4.04 -12.99
N GLY A 357 9.51 -3.41 -12.08
CA GLY A 357 10.96 -3.25 -12.22
C GLY A 357 11.74 -4.56 -12.17
N MET A 358 11.16 -5.64 -11.65
CA MET A 358 11.74 -6.99 -11.60
C MET A 358 11.13 -7.92 -12.64
N ASP A 359 10.40 -7.41 -13.63
CA ASP A 359 9.93 -8.24 -14.73
C ASP A 359 11.13 -8.82 -15.49
N GLY A 360 11.01 -10.10 -15.90
CA GLY A 360 12.11 -10.83 -16.50
C GLY A 360 13.22 -11.29 -15.54
N LEU A 361 13.18 -10.96 -14.24
CA LEU A 361 14.22 -11.37 -13.27
C LEU A 361 14.48 -12.87 -13.32
N MET A 362 13.43 -13.70 -13.34
CA MET A 362 13.52 -15.16 -13.31
C MET A 362 14.03 -15.76 -14.62
N GLU A 363 14.05 -15.01 -15.68
CA GLU A 363 14.62 -15.43 -16.97
C GLU A 363 16.11 -15.14 -17.05
N MET A 364 16.61 -14.17 -16.29
CA MET A 364 17.98 -13.69 -16.30
C MET A 364 18.81 -14.12 -15.10
N VAL A 365 18.17 -14.46 -13.97
CA VAL A 365 18.84 -14.77 -12.71
C VAL A 365 18.41 -16.12 -12.19
N GLU A 366 19.38 -16.98 -11.88
CA GLU A 366 19.19 -18.27 -11.23
C GLU A 366 19.87 -18.29 -9.86
N LEU A 367 19.19 -18.81 -8.85
CA LEU A 367 19.80 -19.03 -7.54
C LEU A 367 20.86 -20.12 -7.64
N LYS A 368 22.00 -19.89 -7.02
CA LYS A 368 23.09 -20.88 -6.96
C LYS A 368 22.59 -22.21 -6.39
N LYS A 369 22.96 -23.31 -7.04
CA LYS A 369 22.61 -24.68 -6.64
C LYS A 369 23.63 -25.29 -5.67
N ASP A 370 24.66 -24.55 -5.32
CA ASP A 370 25.75 -24.95 -4.42
C ASP A 370 26.23 -23.77 -3.54
N GLY A 371 27.25 -24.01 -2.73
CA GLY A 371 27.86 -23.00 -1.87
C GLY A 371 26.97 -22.52 -0.74
N TYR A 372 27.28 -21.35 -0.21
CA TYR A 372 26.70 -20.79 1.02
C TYR A 372 25.16 -20.85 1.06
N LEU A 373 24.49 -20.47 -0.03
CA LEU A 373 23.02 -20.45 -0.06
C LEU A 373 22.43 -21.83 0.24
N ARG A 374 22.94 -22.88 -0.46
CA ARG A 374 22.45 -24.24 -0.31
C ARG A 374 22.89 -24.92 0.97
N GLU A 375 24.09 -24.64 1.41
CA GLU A 375 24.62 -25.12 2.69
C GLU A 375 23.80 -24.56 3.85
N LYS A 376 23.48 -23.26 3.81
CA LYS A 376 22.67 -22.62 4.86
C LYS A 376 21.22 -23.08 4.84
N ALA A 377 20.62 -23.19 3.67
CA ALA A 377 19.26 -23.72 3.55
C ALA A 377 19.18 -25.18 4.06
N ARG A 378 20.20 -26.02 3.77
CA ARG A 378 20.29 -27.38 4.29
C ARG A 378 20.43 -27.40 5.80
N GLU A 379 21.34 -26.59 6.36
CA GLU A 379 21.52 -26.47 7.82
C GLU A 379 20.23 -26.15 8.51
N LEU A 380 19.47 -25.18 8.02
CA LEU A 380 18.16 -24.80 8.59
C LEU A 380 17.17 -25.96 8.57
N LYS A 381 17.10 -26.70 7.47
CA LYS A 381 16.22 -27.86 7.33
C LYS A 381 16.62 -28.99 8.30
N GLU A 382 17.91 -29.30 8.40
CA GLU A 382 18.42 -30.31 9.32
C GLU A 382 18.12 -29.94 10.78
N ARG A 383 18.31 -28.67 11.15
CA ARG A 383 17.98 -28.19 12.50
C ARG A 383 16.47 -28.24 12.80
N ALA A 384 15.63 -27.99 11.79
CA ALA A 384 14.19 -28.13 11.93
C ALA A 384 13.78 -29.60 12.17
N VAL A 385 14.44 -30.55 11.49
CA VAL A 385 14.23 -31.99 11.72
C VAL A 385 14.62 -32.39 13.14
N LEU A 386 15.80 -31.97 13.62
CA LEU A 386 16.23 -32.23 15.01
C LEU A 386 15.26 -31.66 16.04
N PHE A 387 14.72 -30.46 15.79
CA PHE A 387 13.69 -29.85 16.62
C PHE A 387 12.39 -30.68 16.64
N LEU A 388 11.97 -31.23 15.50
CA LEU A 388 10.81 -32.13 15.41
C LEU A 388 11.05 -33.44 16.15
N GLU A 389 12.23 -34.04 16.03
CA GLU A 389 12.59 -35.26 16.74
C GLU A 389 12.56 -35.06 18.26
N GLU A 390 13.15 -33.97 18.77
CA GLU A 390 13.08 -33.60 20.17
C GLU A 390 11.64 -33.38 20.64
N MET A 391 10.81 -32.70 19.84
CA MET A 391 9.41 -32.53 20.18
C MET A 391 8.64 -33.86 20.24
N VAL A 392 8.95 -34.80 19.37
CA VAL A 392 8.36 -36.16 19.43
C VAL A 392 8.81 -36.92 20.69
N GLU A 393 10.06 -36.84 21.05
CA GLU A 393 10.59 -37.44 22.28
C GLU A 393 9.95 -36.87 23.55
N MET A 394 9.59 -35.58 23.54
CA MET A 394 8.85 -34.95 24.63
C MET A 394 7.38 -35.36 24.71
N GLY A 395 6.89 -36.17 23.77
CA GLY A 395 5.48 -36.59 23.70
C GLY A 395 4.58 -35.74 22.86
N GLY A 396 5.13 -34.90 22.00
CA GLY A 396 4.42 -34.08 21.02
C GLY A 396 4.31 -32.61 21.37
N TYR A 397 3.60 -31.88 20.50
CA TYR A 397 3.55 -30.41 20.52
C TYR A 397 3.13 -29.81 21.86
N PHE A 398 2.05 -30.31 22.47
CA PHE A 398 1.55 -29.74 23.72
C PHE A 398 2.54 -29.88 24.87
N ASN A 399 3.18 -31.06 25.00
CA ASN A 399 4.22 -31.28 26.00
C ASN A 399 5.44 -30.42 25.74
N ALA A 400 5.83 -30.26 24.48
CA ALA A 400 6.95 -29.43 24.10
C ALA A 400 6.71 -27.93 24.43
N VAL A 401 5.49 -27.42 24.17
CA VAL A 401 5.11 -26.05 24.56
C VAL A 401 5.13 -25.92 26.10
N GLU A 402 4.54 -26.85 26.83
CA GLU A 402 4.52 -26.83 28.31
C GLU A 402 5.93 -26.89 28.92
N ALA A 403 6.82 -27.66 28.32
CA ALA A 403 8.22 -27.72 28.71
C ALA A 403 9.04 -26.48 28.33
N GLY A 404 8.46 -25.55 27.57
CA GLY A 404 9.11 -24.30 27.15
C GLY A 404 10.05 -24.45 25.96
N MET A 405 9.83 -25.43 25.10
CA MET A 405 10.64 -25.65 23.89
C MET A 405 10.55 -24.50 22.92
N PHE A 406 9.37 -23.89 22.79
CA PHE A 406 9.14 -22.74 21.94
C PHE A 406 9.51 -21.43 22.66
N VAL A 407 10.11 -20.52 21.91
CA VAL A 407 10.68 -19.27 22.46
C VAL A 407 9.66 -18.42 23.21
N ASP A 408 8.41 -18.40 22.75
CA ASP A 408 7.34 -17.60 23.34
C ASP A 408 6.37 -18.42 24.22
N SER A 409 6.81 -19.57 24.69
CA SER A 409 6.00 -20.44 25.54
C SER A 409 5.75 -19.93 26.96
N GLY A 410 6.40 -18.86 27.35
CA GLY A 410 6.31 -18.29 28.71
C GLY A 410 7.23 -18.92 29.73
N MET A 411 7.93 -20.01 29.41
CA MET A 411 8.86 -20.69 30.35
C MET A 411 10.20 -19.99 30.46
N PHE A 412 10.58 -19.17 29.51
CA PHE A 412 11.86 -18.50 29.44
C PHE A 412 11.68 -16.99 29.26
N PRO A 413 11.43 -16.25 30.35
CA PRO A 413 11.19 -14.80 30.31
C PRO A 413 12.29 -13.99 29.59
N GLU A 414 13.54 -14.47 29.68
CA GLU A 414 14.69 -13.87 29.00
C GLU A 414 14.60 -13.94 27.47
N ARG A 415 13.71 -14.76 26.93
CA ARG A 415 13.43 -14.86 25.48
C ARG A 415 12.34 -13.91 24.99
N ASN A 416 11.98 -12.93 25.84
CA ASN A 416 11.04 -11.87 25.48
C ASN A 416 9.59 -12.35 25.27
N ASN A 417 9.11 -13.23 26.15
CA ASN A 417 7.72 -13.67 26.22
C ASN A 417 6.89 -12.79 27.18
N ASP A 418 5.60 -13.09 27.31
CA ASP A 418 4.69 -12.40 28.22
C ASP A 418 4.83 -12.81 29.70
N GLY A 419 5.75 -13.71 30.01
CA GLY A 419 5.97 -14.22 31.38
C GLY A 419 4.92 -15.23 31.85
N ILE A 420 3.98 -15.64 31.02
CA ILE A 420 2.94 -16.62 31.34
C ILE A 420 3.34 -18.00 30.82
N ALA A 421 3.59 -18.95 31.74
CA ALA A 421 3.87 -20.33 31.37
C ALA A 421 2.63 -20.99 30.74
N ARG A 422 2.79 -21.57 29.56
CA ARG A 422 1.73 -22.29 28.88
C ARG A 422 1.58 -23.69 29.46
N LYS A 423 0.35 -24.05 29.82
CA LYS A 423 0.00 -25.33 30.46
C LYS A 423 -1.08 -26.04 29.69
N ILE A 424 -0.99 -27.36 29.56
CA ILE A 424 -2.00 -28.20 28.92
C ILE A 424 -3.34 -28.11 29.66
N ASP A 425 -3.27 -28.10 31.00
CA ASP A 425 -4.43 -27.99 31.89
C ASP A 425 -4.72 -26.55 32.35
N GLY A 426 -4.27 -25.56 31.59
CA GLY A 426 -4.42 -24.14 31.88
C GLY A 426 -4.84 -23.34 30.65
N GLY A 427 -4.82 -22.01 30.78
CA GLY A 427 -5.14 -21.08 29.72
C GLY A 427 -6.63 -20.75 29.60
N ILE A 428 -6.92 -19.74 28.80
CA ILE A 428 -8.27 -19.22 28.58
C ILE A 428 -9.12 -20.31 27.89
N GLY A 429 -10.36 -20.49 28.36
CA GLY A 429 -11.28 -21.47 27.78
C GLY A 429 -11.01 -22.92 28.18
N LEU A 430 -10.19 -23.16 29.21
CA LEU A 430 -10.01 -24.51 29.80
C LEU A 430 -11.37 -25.08 30.23
N GLY A 431 -11.64 -26.33 29.83
CA GLY A 431 -12.86 -27.04 30.20
C GLY A 431 -14.12 -26.63 29.46
N THR A 432 -14.01 -25.72 28.48
CA THR A 432 -15.16 -25.22 27.70
C THR A 432 -15.33 -25.95 26.34
N ILE A 433 -14.63 -27.06 26.12
CA ILE A 433 -14.74 -27.83 24.89
C ILE A 433 -16.07 -28.55 24.87
N VAL A 434 -16.85 -28.32 23.83
CA VAL A 434 -18.09 -29.02 23.57
C VAL A 434 -17.84 -30.16 22.56
N LYS A 435 -18.25 -31.36 22.90
CA LYS A 435 -18.15 -32.48 21.97
C LYS A 435 -19.14 -32.30 20.81
N ARG A 436 -18.62 -32.43 19.59
CA ARG A 436 -19.39 -32.25 18.36
C ARG A 436 -19.37 -33.53 17.51
N GLU A 437 -20.42 -33.75 16.74
CA GLU A 437 -20.47 -34.84 15.77
C GLU A 437 -19.54 -34.55 14.58
N GLY A 438 -19.19 -35.58 13.81
CA GLY A 438 -18.22 -35.46 12.72
C GLY A 438 -18.68 -34.60 11.53
N ASP A 439 -19.97 -34.43 11.37
CA ASP A 439 -20.61 -33.62 10.33
C ASP A 439 -21.10 -32.25 10.84
N TYR A 440 -20.73 -31.88 12.07
CA TYR A 440 -21.13 -30.63 12.66
C TYR A 440 -20.60 -29.44 11.85
N MET A 441 -21.49 -28.50 11.58
CA MET A 441 -21.18 -27.19 11.09
C MET A 441 -21.67 -26.14 12.08
N ALA A 442 -20.79 -25.26 12.55
CA ALA A 442 -21.15 -24.21 13.48
C ALA A 442 -22.15 -23.25 12.82
N PRO A 443 -23.36 -23.06 13.39
CA PRO A 443 -24.27 -22.06 12.87
C PRO A 443 -23.79 -20.66 13.20
N VAL A 444 -24.28 -19.70 12.44
CA VAL A 444 -24.07 -18.28 12.76
C VAL A 444 -24.83 -17.94 14.02
N THR A 445 -24.16 -17.32 14.96
CA THR A 445 -24.74 -16.88 16.21
C THR A 445 -25.28 -15.46 16.13
N ALA A 446 -26.15 -15.10 17.08
CA ALA A 446 -26.69 -13.76 17.20
C ALA A 446 -25.63 -12.69 17.55
N HIS A 447 -24.41 -13.11 17.94
CA HIS A 447 -23.33 -12.23 18.33
C HIS A 447 -22.83 -11.32 17.21
N TYR A 448 -23.12 -11.64 15.95
CA TYR A 448 -22.51 -10.98 14.79
C TYR A 448 -23.52 -10.29 13.88
N GLY A 449 -24.56 -9.73 14.43
CA GLY A 449 -25.55 -8.95 13.68
C GLY A 449 -26.51 -9.84 12.85
N TYR A 450 -26.61 -9.64 11.55
CA TYR A 450 -27.46 -10.48 10.71
C TYR A 450 -27.14 -11.95 10.89
N ASN A 451 -28.09 -12.72 11.39
CA ASN A 451 -27.89 -14.13 11.64
C ASN A 451 -29.08 -14.94 11.16
N ASN A 452 -28.87 -16.24 11.03
CA ASN A 452 -29.86 -17.18 10.53
C ASN A 452 -30.49 -17.99 11.64
N ILE A 453 -30.38 -17.56 12.89
CA ILE A 453 -30.84 -18.34 14.04
C ILE A 453 -32.30 -18.76 13.92
N ALA A 454 -33.16 -17.90 13.39
CA ALA A 454 -34.58 -18.21 13.18
C ALA A 454 -34.78 -19.37 12.20
N GLN A 455 -33.89 -19.62 11.27
CA GLN A 455 -33.96 -20.73 10.31
C GLN A 455 -33.75 -22.07 10.97
N TYR A 456 -33.05 -22.10 12.10
CA TYR A 456 -32.77 -23.31 12.86
C TYR A 456 -33.79 -23.56 13.99
N GLY A 457 -34.74 -22.63 14.18
CA GLY A 457 -35.80 -22.79 15.18
C GLY A 457 -35.38 -22.61 16.64
N ALA A 458 -34.17 -22.06 16.89
CA ALA A 458 -33.68 -21.81 18.22
C ALA A 458 -33.77 -20.30 18.56
N ALA A 459 -34.00 -19.99 19.82
CA ALA A 459 -34.05 -18.62 20.32
C ALA A 459 -32.72 -18.16 20.90
N ASN A 460 -31.87 -19.10 21.32
CA ASN A 460 -30.58 -18.82 21.92
C ASN A 460 -29.47 -19.50 21.07
N PRO A 461 -28.43 -18.78 20.63
CA PRO A 461 -27.32 -19.35 19.90
C PRO A 461 -26.67 -20.55 20.57
N SER A 462 -26.59 -20.56 21.89
CA SER A 462 -26.05 -21.67 22.68
C SER A 462 -26.77 -22.98 22.47
N ASP A 463 -28.06 -22.95 22.15
CA ASP A 463 -28.88 -24.13 21.97
C ASP A 463 -28.55 -24.85 20.62
N LEU A 464 -28.10 -24.09 19.62
CA LEU A 464 -27.75 -24.60 18.31
C LEU A 464 -26.41 -25.31 18.28
N ILE A 465 -25.42 -24.82 19.00
CA ILE A 465 -24.07 -25.36 18.95
C ILE A 465 -23.70 -26.23 20.15
N GLY A 466 -24.74 -26.71 20.88
CA GLY A 466 -24.52 -27.54 22.07
C GLY A 466 -23.73 -26.82 23.13
N GLY A 467 -23.96 -25.54 23.24
CA GLY A 467 -23.19 -24.57 23.98
C GLY A 467 -22.40 -23.67 23.01
N CYS A 468 -22.46 -22.39 23.22
CA CYS A 468 -21.60 -21.45 22.53
C CYS A 468 -20.13 -21.82 22.71
N THR A 469 -19.26 -21.49 21.77
CA THR A 469 -17.82 -21.66 21.93
C THR A 469 -17.24 -20.82 23.07
N LEU A 470 -18.02 -19.87 23.57
CA LEU A 470 -17.64 -19.00 24.69
C LEU A 470 -17.96 -19.66 26.04
N GLU A 471 -17.10 -19.41 27.03
CA GLU A 471 -17.26 -19.95 28.38
C GLU A 471 -18.53 -19.45 29.08
N ASN A 472 -18.85 -18.19 28.86
CA ASN A 472 -20.02 -17.57 29.46
C ASN A 472 -20.68 -16.61 28.45
N PRO A 473 -21.60 -17.11 27.62
CA PRO A 473 -22.25 -16.31 26.59
C PRO A 473 -23.10 -15.16 27.15
N ASP A 474 -23.57 -15.26 28.40
CA ASP A 474 -24.38 -14.23 29.03
C ASP A 474 -23.57 -12.94 29.34
N LYS A 475 -22.26 -13.04 29.32
CA LYS A 475 -21.38 -11.86 29.46
C LYS A 475 -21.04 -11.17 28.14
N ILE A 476 -21.51 -11.66 27.02
CA ILE A 476 -21.24 -11.06 25.74
C ILE A 476 -21.93 -9.70 25.66
N VAL A 477 -21.14 -8.66 25.40
CA VAL A 477 -21.66 -7.34 25.07
C VAL A 477 -21.76 -7.26 23.55
N PHE A 478 -22.99 -7.12 23.06
CA PHE A 478 -23.24 -6.88 21.65
C PHE A 478 -22.96 -5.43 21.32
N ILE A 479 -22.03 -5.21 20.41
CA ILE A 479 -21.80 -3.91 19.80
C ILE A 479 -22.39 -3.97 18.41
N ASP A 480 -23.54 -3.36 18.22
CA ASP A 480 -24.09 -3.09 16.91
C ASP A 480 -23.51 -1.74 16.45
N GLU A 481 -22.91 -1.73 15.28
CA GLU A 481 -22.43 -0.48 14.67
C GLU A 481 -23.55 0.50 14.30
N LEU A 482 -24.79 0.14 14.55
CA LEU A 482 -25.95 1.04 14.51
C LEU A 482 -26.31 1.62 15.88
N ASP A 483 -25.62 1.22 16.94
CA ASP A 483 -25.81 1.80 18.28
C ASP A 483 -25.28 3.23 18.38
N ASP A 484 -25.80 4.00 19.31
CA ASP A 484 -25.60 5.45 19.38
C ASP A 484 -24.14 5.90 19.60
N GLU A 485 -23.30 5.07 20.23
CA GLU A 485 -21.96 5.49 20.62
C GLU A 485 -20.87 5.21 19.57
N ASP A 486 -21.01 4.14 18.79
CA ASP A 486 -19.97 3.74 17.83
C ASP A 486 -20.57 3.15 16.56
N ASN A 487 -21.65 3.72 16.06
CA ASN A 487 -22.23 3.24 14.83
C ASN A 487 -21.82 4.10 13.64
N CYS A 488 -21.84 3.48 12.47
CA CYS A 488 -21.39 4.13 11.26
C CYS A 488 -22.28 5.32 10.86
N ASN A 489 -23.57 5.30 11.20
CA ASN A 489 -24.46 6.41 10.88
C ASN A 489 -24.11 7.66 11.69
N VAL A 490 -23.73 7.51 12.96
CA VAL A 490 -23.26 8.63 13.80
C VAL A 490 -21.97 9.18 13.23
N ARG A 491 -20.98 8.32 12.93
CA ARG A 491 -19.72 8.75 12.34
C ARG A 491 -19.89 9.37 10.94
N MET A 492 -20.76 8.81 10.12
CA MET A 492 -21.10 9.40 8.84
C MET A 492 -21.73 10.78 8.98
N ALA A 493 -22.55 11.00 10.01
CA ALA A 493 -23.10 12.32 10.29
C ALA A 493 -22.03 13.31 10.74
N GLU A 494 -21.09 12.87 11.59
CA GLU A 494 -19.96 13.68 12.06
C GLU A 494 -19.02 14.10 10.93
N VAL A 495 -18.72 13.20 10.00
CA VAL A 495 -17.80 13.47 8.88
C VAL A 495 -18.48 14.04 7.66
N LYS A 496 -19.82 14.07 7.62
CA LYS A 496 -20.59 14.56 6.47
C LYS A 496 -20.21 15.97 6.05
N GLU A 497 -19.82 16.79 7.00
CA GLU A 497 -19.40 18.17 6.75
C GLU A 497 -18.06 18.24 6.01
N PHE A 498 -17.21 17.20 6.12
CA PHE A 498 -15.81 17.20 5.64
C PHE A 498 -15.54 16.26 4.47
N ALA A 499 -16.22 15.14 4.40
CA ALA A 499 -15.79 14.01 3.58
C ALA A 499 -16.81 13.56 2.52
N GLN A 500 -17.93 14.24 2.38
CA GLN A 500 -18.99 13.89 1.43
C GLN A 500 -18.97 14.80 0.19
N PRO A 501 -19.48 14.36 -0.95
CA PRO A 501 -19.70 15.23 -2.10
C PRO A 501 -20.54 16.46 -1.70
N GLY A 502 -20.05 17.65 -2.02
CA GLY A 502 -20.70 18.90 -1.64
C GLY A 502 -20.41 19.36 -0.20
N ALA A 503 -19.42 18.78 0.46
CA ALA A 503 -18.91 19.25 1.75
C ALA A 503 -18.48 20.71 1.66
N LYS A 504 -18.77 21.49 2.72
CA LYS A 504 -18.36 22.89 2.82
C LYS A 504 -16.93 23.07 3.26
N PHE A 505 -16.41 22.11 4.01
CA PHE A 505 -15.11 22.18 4.65
C PHE A 505 -14.25 21.01 4.26
N ILE A 506 -12.94 21.25 4.27
CA ILE A 506 -11.92 20.23 4.08
C ILE A 506 -10.85 20.38 5.15
N ARG A 507 -10.29 19.26 5.59
CA ARG A 507 -9.10 19.17 6.45
C ARG A 507 -8.10 18.18 5.86
N PRO A 508 -6.80 18.32 6.15
CA PRO A 508 -5.86 17.24 5.91
C PRO A 508 -6.23 16.01 6.74
N GLU A 509 -5.79 14.84 6.29
CA GLU A 509 -6.01 13.59 7.00
C GLU A 509 -4.87 12.61 6.78
N MET A 510 -4.60 11.77 7.77
CA MET A 510 -3.67 10.65 7.68
C MET A 510 -4.24 9.38 8.29
N GLU A 511 -5.03 9.49 9.33
CA GLU A 511 -5.61 8.36 10.08
C GLU A 511 -7.08 8.16 9.77
N TRP A 512 -7.87 9.23 9.84
CA TRP A 512 -9.33 9.20 9.73
C TRP A 512 -9.83 10.22 8.73
N LEU A 513 -11.10 10.08 8.37
CA LEU A 513 -11.80 11.06 7.54
C LEU A 513 -11.72 12.45 8.17
N ALA A 514 -10.99 13.34 7.51
CA ALA A 514 -10.84 14.74 7.90
C ALA A 514 -10.40 14.99 9.37
N ASP A 515 -9.56 14.12 9.89
CA ASP A 515 -9.06 14.18 11.28
C ASP A 515 -8.16 15.38 11.58
N GLY A 516 -7.74 16.10 10.57
CA GLY A 516 -6.85 17.25 10.70
C GLY A 516 -5.37 16.89 10.81
N THR A 517 -4.99 15.62 10.70
CA THR A 517 -3.60 15.20 10.89
C THR A 517 -2.73 15.61 9.70
N VAL A 518 -1.56 16.15 10.03
CA VAL A 518 -0.47 16.48 9.09
C VAL A 518 0.83 15.87 9.57
N MET A 519 1.70 15.52 8.64
CA MET A 519 3.07 15.08 8.94
C MET A 519 4.07 16.12 8.46
N LEU A 520 5.09 16.37 9.27
CA LEU A 520 6.16 17.31 8.99
C LEU A 520 7.51 16.61 9.05
N THR A 521 8.31 16.77 8.02
CA THR A 521 9.71 16.37 8.00
C THR A 521 10.59 17.60 8.22
N MET A 522 11.43 17.56 9.24
CA MET A 522 12.29 18.66 9.65
C MET A 522 13.74 18.19 9.81
N PHE A 523 14.68 19.03 9.46
CA PHE A 523 16.09 18.82 9.78
C PHE A 523 16.56 19.89 10.74
N PHE A 524 17.20 19.47 11.85
CA PHE A 524 17.80 20.38 12.81
C PHE A 524 19.32 20.12 12.89
N PRO A 525 20.16 21.16 12.81
CA PRO A 525 21.59 21.03 12.98
C PRO A 525 21.92 20.88 14.49
N ALA A 526 21.46 19.78 15.08
CA ALA A 526 21.54 19.50 16.50
C ALA A 526 21.53 17.99 16.76
N ASN A 527 21.97 17.61 17.97
CA ASN A 527 21.85 16.22 18.42
C ASN A 527 20.39 15.80 18.59
N LYS A 528 20.17 14.49 18.66
CA LYS A 528 18.85 13.85 18.69
C LYS A 528 17.88 14.43 19.73
N LEU A 529 18.36 14.72 20.94
CA LEU A 529 17.50 15.23 22.03
C LEU A 529 17.08 16.68 21.80
N ILE A 530 18.00 17.51 21.36
CA ILE A 530 17.71 18.92 21.03
C ILE A 530 16.79 18.99 19.80
N ALA A 531 17.08 18.21 18.78
CA ALA A 531 16.28 18.17 17.56
C ALA A 531 14.82 17.75 17.83
N GLU A 532 14.61 16.73 18.67
CA GLU A 532 13.27 16.28 19.09
C GLU A 532 12.51 17.39 19.81
N ALA A 533 13.13 18.01 20.81
CA ALA A 533 12.51 19.10 21.56
C ALA A 533 12.21 20.32 20.67
N ALA A 534 13.13 20.63 19.74
CA ALA A 534 12.94 21.72 18.78
C ALA A 534 11.79 21.45 17.79
N ALA A 535 11.66 20.21 17.34
CA ALA A 535 10.57 19.78 16.45
C ALA A 535 9.20 19.93 17.13
N ILE A 536 9.08 19.46 18.37
CA ILE A 536 7.86 19.62 19.17
C ILE A 536 7.53 21.11 19.37
N GLU A 537 8.51 21.92 19.70
CA GLU A 537 8.29 23.37 19.85
C GLU A 537 7.92 24.05 18.53
N CYS A 538 8.50 23.62 17.41
CA CYS A 538 8.14 24.09 16.09
C CYS A 538 6.67 23.79 15.77
N CYS A 539 6.23 22.57 15.97
CA CYS A 539 4.83 22.16 15.78
C CYS A 539 3.87 22.96 16.66
N LYS A 540 4.23 23.20 17.94
CA LYS A 540 3.43 24.06 18.85
C LYS A 540 3.29 25.48 18.33
N ARG A 541 4.37 26.06 17.81
CA ARG A 541 4.32 27.40 17.22
C ARG A 541 3.51 27.48 15.93
N MET A 542 3.39 26.37 15.22
CA MET A 542 2.45 26.21 14.10
C MET A 542 1.00 26.00 14.54
N ASN A 543 0.72 26.06 15.86
CA ASN A 543 -0.58 25.78 16.47
C ASN A 543 -1.09 24.36 16.23
N LEU A 544 -0.22 23.38 16.04
CA LEU A 544 -0.63 21.98 15.98
C LEU A 544 -0.92 21.45 17.39
N THR A 545 -1.92 20.58 17.49
CA THR A 545 -2.24 19.80 18.69
C THR A 545 -1.84 18.33 18.50
N ASP A 546 -1.95 17.52 19.54
CA ASP A 546 -1.66 16.07 19.51
C ASP A 546 -0.31 15.74 18.83
N ILE A 547 0.72 16.48 19.23
CA ILE A 547 2.04 16.40 18.61
C ILE A 547 2.74 15.12 19.05
N GLU A 548 3.17 14.33 18.07
CA GLU A 548 3.95 13.11 18.27
C GLU A 548 5.15 13.07 17.33
N VAL A 549 6.30 12.67 17.86
CA VAL A 549 7.51 12.44 17.05
C VAL A 549 7.54 10.98 16.61
N ILE A 550 7.44 10.77 15.30
CA ILE A 550 7.33 9.44 14.68
C ILE A 550 8.71 8.83 14.47
N SER A 551 9.65 9.60 13.94
CA SER A 551 10.99 9.13 13.60
C SER A 551 12.06 10.17 13.94
N LYS A 552 13.23 9.66 14.33
CA LYS A 552 14.42 10.45 14.70
C LYS A 552 15.65 9.82 14.09
N GLU A 553 16.09 10.33 12.96
CA GLU A 553 17.26 9.82 12.23
C GLU A 553 18.45 10.76 12.38
N ILE A 554 19.52 10.27 12.98
CA ILE A 554 20.79 11.01 13.04
C ILE A 554 21.41 10.98 11.64
N MET A 555 21.36 12.11 10.93
CA MET A 555 21.97 12.22 9.61
C MET A 555 23.50 12.28 9.73
N HIS A 556 23.98 13.00 10.72
CA HIS A 556 25.39 13.02 11.13
C HIS A 556 25.50 13.44 12.60
N PRO A 557 26.31 12.76 13.43
CA PRO A 557 26.39 13.04 14.88
C PRO A 557 26.69 14.49 15.25
N ALA A 558 27.50 15.18 14.43
CA ALA A 558 27.88 16.57 14.65
C ALA A 558 27.04 17.58 13.87
N GLU A 559 26.46 17.18 12.71
CA GLU A 559 25.83 18.09 11.76
C GLU A 559 24.31 18.17 11.92
N GLY A 560 23.65 17.11 12.40
CA GLY A 560 22.24 17.21 12.69
C GLY A 560 21.40 15.94 12.56
N THR A 561 20.14 16.13 12.92
CA THR A 561 19.11 15.07 13.02
C THR A 561 17.89 15.45 12.20
N ARG A 562 17.40 14.48 11.42
CA ARG A 562 16.10 14.54 10.74
C ARG A 562 15.02 14.04 11.70
N ILE A 563 13.94 14.78 11.78
CA ILE A 563 12.75 14.47 12.59
C ILE A 563 11.54 14.37 11.67
N GLU A 564 10.75 13.34 11.87
CA GLU A 564 9.38 13.28 11.36
C GLU A 564 8.42 13.38 12.53
N ALA A 565 7.50 14.33 12.47
CA ALA A 565 6.51 14.56 13.51
C ALA A 565 5.12 14.73 12.91
N LYS A 566 4.10 14.24 13.60
CA LYS A 566 2.69 14.50 13.26
C LYS A 566 2.06 15.44 14.26
N GLY A 567 0.99 16.07 13.83
CA GLY A 567 0.12 16.89 14.68
C GLY A 567 -1.18 17.22 13.96
N LYS A 568 -2.17 17.71 14.69
CA LYS A 568 -3.48 18.08 14.14
C LYS A 568 -3.61 19.58 13.95
N VAL A 569 -4.12 20.00 12.80
CA VAL A 569 -4.47 21.41 12.56
C VAL A 569 -5.75 21.75 13.31
N PRO A 570 -5.84 22.93 13.98
CA PRO A 570 -7.01 23.33 14.76
C PRO A 570 -8.12 23.99 13.92
N PHE A 571 -8.03 23.95 12.60
CA PHE A 571 -8.94 24.66 11.70
C PHE A 571 -9.47 23.76 10.57
N SER A 572 -10.55 24.22 9.98
CA SER A 572 -11.11 23.66 8.74
C SER A 572 -11.00 24.69 7.62
N ILE A 573 -10.84 24.23 6.39
CA ILE A 573 -10.75 25.08 5.22
C ILE A 573 -12.11 25.10 4.54
N GLU A 574 -12.69 26.27 4.37
CA GLU A 574 -13.96 26.46 3.68
C GLU A 574 -13.72 26.45 2.15
N ILE A 575 -14.29 25.47 1.48
CA ILE A 575 -14.01 25.21 0.05
C ILE A 575 -14.43 26.40 -0.82
N ASP A 576 -15.60 26.99 -0.55
CA ASP A 576 -16.12 28.11 -1.34
C ASP A 576 -15.27 29.39 -1.24
N LYS A 577 -14.37 29.47 -0.24
CA LYS A 577 -13.45 30.59 -0.08
C LYS A 577 -12.08 30.35 -0.71
N LEU A 578 -11.84 29.16 -1.23
CA LEU A 578 -10.56 28.86 -1.90
C LEU A 578 -10.46 29.60 -3.23
N VAL A 579 -9.32 30.24 -3.43
CA VAL A 579 -8.94 30.72 -4.75
C VAL A 579 -8.34 29.55 -5.50
N LEU A 580 -9.16 28.90 -6.33
CA LEU A 580 -8.71 27.77 -7.12
C LEU A 580 -7.69 28.25 -8.18
N PRO A 581 -6.55 27.57 -8.32
CA PRO A 581 -5.67 27.83 -9.43
C PRO A 581 -6.43 27.56 -10.73
N LYS A 582 -6.30 28.46 -11.69
CA LYS A 582 -6.83 28.18 -13.03
C LYS A 582 -6.05 27.02 -13.60
N GLU A 583 -6.74 25.95 -13.96
CA GLU A 583 -6.11 24.91 -14.77
C GLU A 583 -5.55 25.56 -16.03
N PRO A 584 -4.32 25.20 -16.46
CA PRO A 584 -3.81 25.65 -17.74
C PRO A 584 -4.82 25.25 -18.82
N ASP A 585 -5.30 26.26 -19.55
CA ASP A 585 -6.18 26.04 -20.70
C ASP A 585 -5.37 25.40 -21.83
N VAL A 586 -5.23 24.07 -21.77
CA VAL A 586 -4.41 23.26 -22.67
C VAL A 586 -5.25 22.80 -23.84
N MET A 587 -4.76 23.07 -25.04
CA MET A 587 -5.36 22.55 -26.27
C MET A 587 -5.18 21.03 -26.36
N SER A 588 -6.11 20.34 -27.01
CA SER A 588 -5.93 18.94 -27.33
C SER A 588 -4.75 18.70 -28.28
N ASP A 589 -4.16 17.53 -28.23
CA ASP A 589 -3.03 17.17 -29.11
C ASP A 589 -3.40 17.34 -30.61
N ASP A 590 -4.63 17.03 -30.97
CA ASP A 590 -5.12 17.16 -32.36
C ASP A 590 -5.27 18.62 -32.80
N GLU A 591 -5.74 19.49 -31.90
CA GLU A 591 -5.85 20.94 -32.21
C GLU A 591 -4.45 21.55 -32.40
N ILE A 592 -3.47 21.17 -31.55
CA ILE A 592 -2.09 21.66 -31.69
C ILE A 592 -1.51 21.18 -33.03
N ARG A 593 -1.63 19.87 -33.35
CA ARG A 593 -1.13 19.31 -34.62
C ARG A 593 -1.77 20.01 -35.83
N ALA A 594 -3.08 20.16 -35.84
CA ALA A 594 -3.79 20.80 -36.91
C ALA A 594 -3.31 22.26 -37.17
N ASP A 595 -2.99 22.98 -36.09
CA ASP A 595 -2.45 24.34 -36.24
C ASP A 595 -1.00 24.36 -36.73
N ILE A 596 -0.17 23.42 -36.29
CA ILE A 596 1.22 23.31 -36.78
C ILE A 596 1.26 22.82 -38.24
N GLU A 597 0.35 21.93 -38.66
CA GLU A 597 0.20 21.55 -40.05
C GLU A 597 -0.26 22.73 -40.93
N ARG A 598 -1.19 23.56 -40.41
CA ARG A 598 -1.65 24.79 -41.09
C ARG A 598 -0.48 25.76 -41.31
N LYS A 599 0.36 25.94 -40.30
CA LYS A 599 1.51 26.83 -40.36
C LYS A 599 2.66 26.21 -39.52
N PRO A 600 3.64 25.60 -40.16
CA PRO A 600 4.82 25.07 -39.46
C PRO A 600 5.45 26.08 -38.53
N MET A 601 5.99 25.61 -37.43
CA MET A 601 6.64 26.44 -36.42
C MET A 601 8.08 25.98 -36.19
N LYS A 602 8.99 26.94 -36.13
CA LYS A 602 10.39 26.71 -35.85
C LYS A 602 10.80 27.31 -34.52
N VAL A 603 11.42 26.50 -33.67
CA VAL A 603 11.81 26.86 -32.32
C VAL A 603 13.30 26.69 -32.13
N VAL A 604 13.97 27.69 -31.59
CA VAL A 604 15.36 27.63 -31.15
C VAL A 604 15.39 27.55 -29.62
N CYS A 605 16.17 26.64 -29.09
CA CYS A 605 16.22 26.46 -27.63
C CYS A 605 17.60 26.06 -27.11
N GLY A 606 17.81 26.30 -25.83
CA GLY A 606 19.02 25.89 -25.10
C GLY A 606 18.98 26.22 -23.63
N THR A 607 19.86 25.61 -22.86
CA THR A 607 20.10 26.08 -21.49
C THR A 607 21.08 27.26 -21.54
N VAL A 608 20.71 28.36 -20.89
CA VAL A 608 21.39 29.65 -21.10
C VAL A 608 22.31 30.04 -19.95
N GLY A 609 23.35 30.82 -20.28
CA GLY A 609 24.38 31.22 -19.34
C GLY A 609 25.37 30.09 -19.06
N GLU A 610 25.73 29.90 -17.82
CA GLU A 610 26.67 28.84 -17.39
C GLU A 610 25.97 27.56 -16.96
N ASP A 611 24.72 27.35 -17.40
CA ASP A 611 23.90 26.25 -16.97
C ASP A 611 24.04 25.04 -17.90
N GLU A 612 24.45 23.89 -17.34
CA GLU A 612 24.60 22.62 -18.05
C GLU A 612 23.40 21.66 -17.87
N HIS A 613 22.38 22.02 -17.09
CA HIS A 613 21.26 21.17 -16.77
C HIS A 613 20.22 21.14 -17.91
N SER A 614 20.29 20.15 -18.77
CA SER A 614 19.44 20.07 -19.96
C SER A 614 18.21 19.15 -19.84
N VAL A 615 18.11 18.32 -18.79
CA VAL A 615 17.05 17.30 -18.69
C VAL A 615 15.65 17.91 -18.77
N GLY A 616 15.36 18.93 -17.96
CA GLY A 616 14.04 19.56 -17.97
C GLY A 616 13.68 20.20 -19.31
N LEU A 617 14.65 20.81 -20.01
CA LEU A 617 14.41 21.35 -21.35
C LEU A 617 14.15 20.19 -22.35
N ARG A 618 14.90 19.08 -22.23
CA ARG A 618 14.70 17.89 -23.05
C ARG A 618 13.32 17.27 -22.90
N GLU A 619 12.77 17.24 -21.69
CA GLU A 619 11.40 16.79 -21.44
C GLU A 619 10.36 17.66 -22.14
N ILE A 620 10.63 18.95 -22.30
CA ILE A 620 9.73 19.89 -22.99
C ILE A 620 9.84 19.77 -24.52
N ILE A 621 11.03 19.49 -25.08
CA ILE A 621 11.24 19.50 -26.52
C ILE A 621 11.18 18.12 -27.16
N ASP A 622 11.82 17.11 -26.57
CA ASP A 622 12.04 15.81 -27.21
C ASP A 622 10.72 15.01 -27.38
N ILE A 623 10.48 14.51 -28.55
CA ILE A 623 9.31 13.69 -28.90
C ILE A 623 9.14 12.46 -28.00
N LYS A 624 10.24 11.80 -27.65
CA LYS A 624 10.24 10.59 -26.78
C LYS A 624 9.79 10.85 -25.34
N HIS A 625 9.79 12.11 -24.90
CA HIS A 625 9.27 12.53 -23.61
C HIS A 625 7.89 13.20 -23.70
N GLY A 626 7.26 13.16 -24.86
CA GLY A 626 5.99 13.85 -25.10
C GLY A 626 6.15 15.36 -25.29
N GLY A 627 7.35 15.80 -25.65
CA GLY A 627 7.70 17.20 -25.89
C GLY A 627 7.07 17.78 -27.17
N ILE A 628 7.40 19.05 -27.43
CA ILE A 628 6.75 19.82 -28.50
C ILE A 628 6.99 19.27 -29.91
N GLU A 629 8.08 18.53 -30.12
CA GLU A 629 8.36 17.87 -31.41
C GLU A 629 7.28 16.87 -31.84
N LYS A 630 6.53 16.30 -30.88
CA LYS A 630 5.44 15.34 -31.21
C LYS A 630 4.30 15.96 -32.02
N TYR A 631 4.24 17.29 -32.05
CA TYR A 631 3.25 18.05 -32.79
C TYR A 631 3.74 18.47 -34.19
N GLY A 632 4.98 18.15 -34.55
CA GLY A 632 5.59 18.57 -35.82
C GLY A 632 6.29 19.94 -35.72
N ILE A 633 6.52 20.46 -34.54
CA ILE A 633 7.33 21.66 -34.33
C ILE A 633 8.80 21.35 -34.61
N GLU A 634 9.43 22.14 -35.51
CA GLU A 634 10.86 22.03 -35.82
C GLU A 634 11.68 22.64 -34.71
N VAL A 635 12.47 21.82 -33.99
CA VAL A 635 13.25 22.26 -32.84
C VAL A 635 14.75 22.28 -33.15
N HIS A 636 15.38 23.41 -32.93
CA HIS A 636 16.82 23.60 -33.02
C HIS A 636 17.43 23.75 -31.63
N TYR A 637 17.91 22.66 -31.09
CA TYR A 637 18.56 22.63 -29.78
C TYR A 637 20.03 23.01 -29.85
N LEU A 638 20.42 24.10 -29.24
CA LEU A 638 21.77 24.67 -29.28
C LEU A 638 22.72 24.06 -28.25
N GLY A 639 22.23 23.19 -27.36
CA GLY A 639 23.01 22.58 -26.30
C GLY A 639 22.88 23.27 -24.96
N THR A 640 23.89 23.09 -24.15
CA THR A 640 24.01 23.67 -22.80
C THR A 640 24.98 24.83 -22.78
N SER A 641 24.95 25.62 -21.70
CA SER A 641 25.83 26.80 -21.52
C SER A 641 25.80 27.79 -22.70
N VAL A 642 24.59 27.96 -23.25
CA VAL A 642 24.39 28.81 -24.44
C VAL A 642 24.47 30.29 -24.03
N PRO A 643 25.37 31.08 -24.61
CA PRO A 643 25.35 32.52 -24.37
C PRO A 643 24.00 33.12 -24.85
N PRO A 644 23.40 34.06 -24.10
CA PRO A 644 22.18 34.74 -24.53
C PRO A 644 22.25 35.32 -25.94
N GLU A 645 23.39 35.86 -26.33
CA GLU A 645 23.66 36.40 -27.68
C GLU A 645 23.55 35.29 -28.75
N LYS A 646 24.07 34.08 -28.47
CA LYS A 646 24.02 32.96 -29.40
C LYS A 646 22.58 32.48 -29.63
N LEU A 647 21.75 32.45 -28.58
CA LEU A 647 20.35 32.06 -28.68
C LEU A 647 19.59 33.00 -29.61
N VAL A 648 19.75 34.32 -29.41
CA VAL A 648 19.08 35.34 -30.22
C VAL A 648 19.61 35.37 -31.65
N ASN A 649 20.93 35.24 -31.87
CA ASN A 649 21.52 35.17 -33.20
C ASN A 649 21.00 33.94 -33.98
N ALA A 650 20.92 32.81 -33.33
CA ALA A 650 20.37 31.59 -33.95
C ALA A 650 18.88 31.75 -34.32
N ALA A 651 18.11 32.47 -33.52
CA ALA A 651 16.71 32.79 -33.86
C ALA A 651 16.61 33.64 -35.11
N VAL A 652 17.52 34.62 -35.26
CA VAL A 652 17.62 35.45 -36.48
C VAL A 652 18.02 34.62 -37.69
N GLU A 653 19.12 33.87 -37.60
CA GLU A 653 19.68 33.06 -38.68
C GLU A 653 18.69 32.01 -39.23
N LEU A 654 17.96 31.36 -38.30
CA LEU A 654 17.00 30.33 -38.64
C LEU A 654 15.60 30.87 -38.97
N ASN A 655 15.40 32.18 -38.83
CA ASN A 655 14.09 32.81 -38.90
C ASN A 655 13.07 32.07 -38.01
N ALA A 656 13.43 31.88 -36.76
CA ALA A 656 12.65 31.11 -35.79
C ALA A 656 11.42 31.87 -35.32
N ASP A 657 10.31 31.14 -35.10
CA ASP A 657 9.05 31.70 -34.57
C ASP A 657 9.11 31.86 -33.04
N ALA A 658 9.93 31.03 -32.38
CA ALA A 658 10.06 31.09 -30.92
C ALA A 658 11.49 30.77 -30.42
N MET A 659 11.81 31.33 -29.26
CA MET A 659 13.00 31.04 -28.47
C MET A 659 12.61 30.47 -27.13
N LEU A 660 13.19 29.34 -26.74
CA LEU A 660 13.03 28.75 -25.40
C LEU A 660 14.37 28.79 -24.67
N ALA A 661 14.44 29.55 -23.59
CA ALA A 661 15.62 29.65 -22.72
C ALA A 661 15.34 28.93 -21.41
N SER A 662 16.12 27.90 -21.09
CA SER A 662 15.98 27.16 -19.83
C SER A 662 17.16 27.48 -18.90
N THR A 663 16.89 27.58 -17.61
CA THR A 663 17.92 27.69 -16.58
C THR A 663 17.44 27.14 -15.25
N ILE A 664 18.28 26.33 -14.58
CA ILE A 664 18.04 25.76 -13.26
C ILE A 664 18.85 26.50 -12.19
N ILE A 665 20.00 27.03 -12.57
CA ILE A 665 20.84 27.81 -11.67
C ILE A 665 20.13 29.14 -11.36
N SER A 666 19.86 29.39 -10.09
CA SER A 666 19.04 30.53 -9.65
C SER A 666 19.73 31.45 -8.63
N HIS A 667 20.93 31.08 -8.16
CA HIS A 667 21.64 31.93 -7.19
C HIS A 667 21.88 33.34 -7.76
N ASP A 668 21.80 34.34 -6.92
CA ASP A 668 21.94 35.72 -7.28
C ASP A 668 21.01 36.20 -8.41
N ASP A 669 19.83 35.54 -8.55
CA ASP A 669 18.82 35.80 -9.60
C ASP A 669 19.37 35.73 -11.03
N ILE A 670 20.40 34.93 -11.28
CA ILE A 670 21.07 34.83 -12.58
C ILE A 670 20.11 34.43 -13.70
N HIS A 671 19.11 33.57 -13.38
CA HIS A 671 18.10 33.16 -14.32
C HIS A 671 17.26 34.33 -14.83
N TYR A 672 16.83 35.26 -13.97
CA TYR A 672 16.10 36.46 -14.41
C TYR A 672 17.02 37.50 -15.08
N LYS A 673 18.27 37.59 -14.67
CA LYS A 673 19.28 38.43 -15.37
C LYS A 673 19.49 37.94 -16.80
N ASN A 674 19.56 36.62 -17.03
CA ASN A 674 19.65 36.02 -18.37
C ASN A 674 18.40 36.30 -19.21
N ILE A 675 17.18 36.15 -18.64
CA ILE A 675 15.91 36.47 -19.34
C ILE A 675 15.91 37.96 -19.78
N SER A 676 16.24 38.88 -18.87
CA SER A 676 16.34 40.32 -19.17
C SER A 676 17.36 40.59 -20.25
N LYS A 677 18.51 39.92 -20.23
CA LYS A 677 19.57 40.08 -21.24
C LYS A 677 19.11 39.60 -22.62
N ILE A 678 18.47 38.43 -22.71
CA ILE A 678 17.89 37.90 -23.96
C ILE A 678 16.86 38.89 -24.52
N ASN A 679 15.93 39.33 -23.70
CA ASN A 679 14.92 40.32 -24.10
C ASN A 679 15.53 41.60 -24.65
N ARG A 680 16.56 42.16 -23.99
CA ARG A 680 17.27 43.36 -24.44
C ARG A 680 17.92 43.11 -25.80
N ILE A 681 18.70 42.05 -25.97
CA ILE A 681 19.37 41.73 -27.22
C ILE A 681 18.36 41.52 -28.37
N ALA A 682 17.29 40.79 -28.14
CA ALA A 682 16.24 40.57 -29.13
C ALA A 682 15.56 41.89 -29.51
N THR A 683 15.41 42.82 -28.58
CA THR A 683 14.88 44.15 -28.84
C THR A 683 15.86 44.99 -29.67
N GLU A 684 17.14 45.02 -29.31
CA GLU A 684 18.21 45.72 -30.04
C GLU A 684 18.35 45.18 -31.48
N MET A 685 18.11 43.91 -31.70
CA MET A 685 18.12 43.27 -33.02
C MET A 685 16.78 43.41 -33.80
N GLY A 686 15.75 44.00 -33.18
CA GLY A 686 14.45 44.26 -33.82
C GLY A 686 13.61 43.03 -34.10
N ILE A 687 13.85 41.94 -33.39
CA ILE A 687 13.07 40.68 -33.53
C ILE A 687 12.11 40.42 -32.37
N ARG A 688 12.23 41.14 -31.24
CA ARG A 688 11.47 40.83 -30.03
C ARG A 688 9.97 40.82 -30.24
N ASP A 689 9.43 41.68 -31.06
CA ASP A 689 7.99 41.74 -31.34
C ASP A 689 7.50 40.68 -32.35
N LYS A 690 8.42 39.94 -32.95
CA LYS A 690 8.12 38.96 -34.00
C LYS A 690 8.46 37.50 -33.56
N VAL A 691 9.13 37.33 -32.45
CA VAL A 691 9.58 36.02 -31.94
C VAL A 691 9.00 35.81 -30.57
N ILE A 692 8.34 34.69 -30.35
CA ILE A 692 7.80 34.30 -29.04
C ILE A 692 8.97 33.93 -28.14
N PHE A 693 9.06 34.50 -26.97
CA PHE A 693 10.14 34.22 -26.01
C PHE A 693 9.60 33.54 -24.76
N VAL A 694 9.97 32.30 -24.54
CA VAL A 694 9.58 31.46 -23.39
C VAL A 694 10.79 31.20 -22.52
N ALA A 695 10.63 31.38 -21.21
CA ALA A 695 11.62 31.02 -20.20
C ALA A 695 11.19 29.79 -19.42
N GLY A 696 12.11 28.86 -19.17
CA GLY A 696 11.86 27.63 -18.43
C GLY A 696 12.90 27.37 -17.33
N GLY A 697 12.51 26.60 -16.31
CA GLY A 697 13.37 26.20 -15.21
C GLY A 697 12.59 25.98 -13.91
N THR A 698 13.07 25.09 -13.06
CA THR A 698 12.36 24.69 -11.82
C THR A 698 12.12 25.84 -10.84
N GLN A 699 12.87 26.94 -10.97
CA GLN A 699 12.76 28.14 -10.15
C GLN A 699 12.17 29.33 -10.91
N VAL A 700 11.76 29.15 -12.16
CA VAL A 700 11.19 30.23 -12.97
C VAL A 700 9.71 30.40 -12.64
N ALA A 701 9.34 31.52 -12.06
CA ALA A 701 7.94 31.91 -11.86
C ALA A 701 7.43 32.71 -13.07
N SER A 702 6.26 32.36 -13.58
CA SER A 702 5.63 33.00 -14.77
C SER A 702 5.57 34.52 -14.65
N ALA A 703 5.07 35.05 -13.53
CA ALA A 703 4.98 36.50 -13.32
C ALA A 703 6.35 37.20 -13.36
N GLN A 704 7.38 36.60 -12.78
CA GLN A 704 8.76 37.13 -12.77
C GLN A 704 9.40 37.06 -14.16
N ALA A 705 9.19 35.93 -14.88
CA ALA A 705 9.68 35.77 -16.24
C ALA A 705 9.12 36.87 -17.17
N ARG A 706 7.81 37.12 -17.08
CA ARG A 706 7.14 38.19 -17.85
C ARG A 706 7.65 39.57 -17.44
N ALA A 707 7.84 39.84 -16.14
CA ALA A 707 8.43 41.11 -15.66
C ALA A 707 9.84 41.35 -16.20
N ASN A 708 10.57 40.28 -16.54
CA ASN A 708 11.93 40.36 -17.12
C ASN A 708 11.94 40.26 -18.65
N GLY A 709 10.78 40.28 -19.30
CA GLY A 709 10.65 40.43 -20.74
C GLY A 709 10.40 39.13 -21.54
N ALA A 710 10.17 37.99 -20.90
CA ALA A 710 9.65 36.80 -21.57
C ALA A 710 8.16 36.98 -21.84
N ASP A 711 7.62 36.26 -22.82
CA ASP A 711 6.17 36.21 -23.05
C ASP A 711 5.50 35.30 -22.02
N GLU A 712 6.20 34.24 -21.60
CA GLU A 712 5.75 33.36 -20.54
C GLU A 712 6.92 32.66 -19.84
N GLY A 713 6.67 32.22 -18.59
CA GLY A 713 7.57 31.43 -17.80
C GLY A 713 6.96 30.11 -17.38
N PHE A 714 7.69 28.99 -17.59
CA PHE A 714 7.28 27.66 -17.23
C PHE A 714 8.17 27.06 -16.13
N GLY A 715 7.58 26.89 -14.96
CA GLY A 715 8.25 26.33 -13.77
C GLY A 715 8.05 24.83 -13.64
N ARG A 716 8.23 24.36 -12.41
CA ARG A 716 8.05 22.94 -12.04
C ARG A 716 6.63 22.46 -12.38
N GLY A 717 6.52 21.25 -12.94
CA GLY A 717 5.23 20.65 -13.31
C GLY A 717 4.72 21.06 -14.69
N SER A 718 5.48 21.83 -15.46
CA SER A 718 5.13 22.13 -16.85
C SER A 718 5.55 20.98 -17.77
N HIS A 719 4.72 20.74 -18.79
CA HIS A 719 4.92 19.68 -19.79
C HIS A 719 4.94 20.25 -21.21
N GLY A 720 5.34 19.44 -22.20
CA GLY A 720 5.42 19.85 -23.59
C GLY A 720 4.10 20.37 -24.16
N ASN A 721 2.96 19.82 -23.79
CA ASN A 721 1.63 20.28 -24.21
C ASN A 721 1.28 21.69 -23.68
N HIS A 722 1.70 22.04 -22.47
CA HIS A 722 1.53 23.39 -21.92
C HIS A 722 2.28 24.43 -22.76
N VAL A 723 3.54 24.11 -23.07
CA VAL A 723 4.41 24.99 -23.87
C VAL A 723 3.90 25.09 -25.30
N ALA A 724 3.53 23.97 -25.94
CA ALA A 724 2.98 23.96 -27.29
C ALA A 724 1.67 24.75 -27.38
N THR A 725 0.76 24.56 -26.42
CA THR A 725 -0.48 25.35 -26.34
C THR A 725 -0.21 26.86 -26.29
N PHE A 726 0.75 27.25 -25.41
CA PHE A 726 1.11 28.66 -25.30
C PHE A 726 1.72 29.19 -26.61
N LEU A 727 2.62 28.46 -27.23
CA LEU A 727 3.24 28.85 -28.50
C LEU A 727 2.19 29.08 -29.61
N VAL A 728 1.23 28.17 -29.74
CA VAL A 728 0.16 28.26 -30.72
C VAL A 728 -0.75 29.47 -30.43
N LYS A 729 -1.22 29.62 -29.20
CA LYS A 729 -2.10 30.73 -28.82
C LYS A 729 -1.41 32.10 -28.99
N LYS A 730 -0.14 32.17 -28.59
CA LYS A 730 0.67 33.39 -28.71
C LYS A 730 0.95 33.74 -30.17
N ARG A 731 1.16 32.76 -31.05
CA ARG A 731 1.27 32.96 -32.49
C ARG A 731 -0.02 33.53 -33.05
N TRP A 732 -1.20 33.04 -32.67
CA TRP A 732 -2.47 33.62 -33.10
C TRP A 732 -2.65 35.08 -32.70
N GLU A 733 -2.16 35.45 -31.50
CA GLU A 733 -2.15 36.86 -31.08
C GLU A 733 -1.29 37.71 -32.01
N LEU A 734 -0.05 37.27 -32.27
CA LEU A 734 0.89 37.99 -33.12
C LEU A 734 0.42 38.05 -34.58
N GLU A 735 -0.23 37.01 -35.11
CA GLU A 735 -0.85 37.01 -36.43
C GLU A 735 -1.98 38.04 -36.53
N LYS A 736 -2.85 38.16 -35.52
CA LYS A 736 -3.90 39.19 -35.46
C LYS A 736 -3.34 40.60 -35.41
N GLU A 737 -2.17 40.79 -34.84
CA GLU A 737 -1.47 42.06 -34.77
C GLU A 737 -0.63 42.34 -36.01
N GLY A 738 -0.55 41.43 -36.97
CA GLY A 738 0.26 41.57 -38.19
C GLY A 738 1.76 41.53 -37.95
N LYS A 739 2.20 40.92 -36.84
CA LYS A 739 3.60 40.82 -36.47
C LYS A 739 4.27 39.54 -36.91
N MET A 740 3.48 38.47 -37.17
CA MET A 740 3.91 37.15 -37.61
C MET A 740 3.20 36.70 -38.88
#